data_28e6c66a226d8da9fabac4fef56c25ea
#
_entry.id   28e6c66a226d8da9fabac4fef56c25ea
#
_cell.length_a   1.000
_cell.length_b   1.000
_cell.length_c   1.000
_cell.angle_alpha   90.00
_cell.angle_beta   90.00
_cell.angle_gamma   90.00
#
_symmetry.space_group_name_H-M   'P 1'
#
loop_
_entity.id
_entity.type
_entity.pdbx_description
1 polymer ?
#
loop_
_entity_poly.entity_id
_entity_poly.type
_entity_poly.pdbx_seq_one_letter_code
_entity_poly.pdbx_strand_id
1 'polypeptide(L)'
;MVEELVDGGTFLLNCPWSGEELDKHLPGQVKKYIADHNINFYTIDGVKLGIESGMGPTRINTILQSAFFKLTGIIPEAEAIEHMKAAAKKSYGMKGDDIVQMNWKAIDLGANAVVKVDVPDSWKNGVDEGLDYPAATHGTKEQQDFVNDVQIKVSAQEGNTIPVSVVARYMDGSTPSGTAAYEKRGVSVSVPVWTPDKCVECGLCSYVCPHAAIRTVALTEDEVAAAPAGFQSKDVTGMPEYKFNIAISTMDCLGCGSCTNVCPTKSIEMKPLDDALKAQQNLFDYAISVPDKEEVIAKFGAATVKGSQFRQPLLEFSGACAGCGETPYAKLITQLFGDRMYISNATGCSSIWGNSSPSTPYTVNKAGKGPAWDNSLFEDNAEFGFGMYLAQKTLRESLSAKVKAVAETNAEVKAAADKFFETYDDTATNTEAADALVAALEKVDSADAKAVVKDKDFLAKKSQWIFGGDGWAYDIGFGGVDHVLASGEDVNIFVFNTEVYSNTGGQSSKATPTGAVAQFAAGGKEIKQKDLAGIAMSYGYVYVAQVSMGANYNQLIKAIKEAESYHGPSLIIAYAPCINHRIRVGMSKAMAEEKKAVDAGYWNLFRFNPAEEKKFSLDSKAATVPYQEFLAGEARYTALQKVNKDKADKLFAMAEENSKKRFAHLQGLVDLYDGTKSE
;
A
#
# COMPACT_ATOMS: atom_id res chain seq x y z
N MET A 1 19.61 -3.24 22.06
CA MET A 1 19.73 -1.76 22.21
C MET A 1 20.25 -1.36 23.59
N VAL A 2 19.68 -1.86 24.69
CA VAL A 2 20.19 -1.52 26.04
C VAL A 2 21.61 -2.09 26.26
N GLU A 3 21.89 -3.26 25.69
CA GLU A 3 23.18 -3.96 25.75
C GLU A 3 24.35 -3.23 25.07
N GLU A 4 24.06 -2.17 24.29
CA GLU A 4 25.10 -1.33 23.67
C GLU A 4 25.54 -0.18 24.58
N LEU A 5 24.89 0.02 25.72
CA LEU A 5 25.25 1.05 26.68
C LEU A 5 26.53 0.62 27.46
N VAL A 6 27.44 1.56 27.61
CA VAL A 6 28.61 1.37 28.49
C VAL A 6 28.21 1.40 29.97
N ASP A 7 29.01 0.82 30.82
CA ASP A 7 28.82 0.87 32.27
C ASP A 7 28.67 2.32 32.74
N GLY A 8 27.65 2.60 33.55
CA GLY A 8 27.32 3.94 33.99
C GLY A 8 26.73 4.86 32.92
N GLY A 9 26.45 4.32 31.73
CA GLY A 9 25.80 5.03 30.63
C GLY A 9 24.41 5.57 31.02
N THR A 10 23.83 6.41 30.17
CA THR A 10 22.51 7.02 30.45
C THR A 10 21.48 6.47 29.46
N PHE A 11 20.35 5.97 29.97
CA PHE A 11 19.21 5.49 29.20
C PHE A 11 17.97 6.35 29.52
N LEU A 12 17.36 6.94 28.51
CA LEU A 12 16.09 7.67 28.60
C LEU A 12 15.00 6.90 27.85
N LEU A 13 13.98 6.46 28.58
CA LEU A 13 12.81 5.77 28.05
C LEU A 13 11.62 6.74 27.94
N ASN A 14 11.07 6.87 26.75
CA ASN A 14 9.80 7.58 26.55
C ASN A 14 8.63 6.62 26.83
N CYS A 15 8.01 6.76 27.99
CA CYS A 15 6.87 5.92 28.39
C CYS A 15 5.99 6.65 29.42
N PRO A 16 4.72 6.26 29.57
CA PRO A 16 3.83 6.79 30.60
C PRO A 16 4.03 6.13 31.97
N TRP A 17 4.86 5.08 32.05
CA TRP A 17 4.99 4.23 33.24
C TRP A 17 5.91 4.82 34.30
N SER A 18 5.57 4.57 35.54
CA SER A 18 6.39 4.92 36.71
C SER A 18 6.27 3.83 37.80
N GLY A 19 7.27 3.73 38.66
CA GLY A 19 7.26 2.83 39.82
C GLY A 19 6.93 1.37 39.44
N GLU A 20 5.88 0.81 40.05
CA GLU A 20 5.50 -0.59 39.88
C GLU A 20 5.02 -0.94 38.43
N GLU A 21 4.46 0.04 37.72
CA GLU A 21 4.06 -0.16 36.34
C GLU A 21 5.28 -0.36 35.44
N LEU A 22 6.34 0.45 35.67
CA LEU A 22 7.59 0.30 34.92
C LEU A 22 8.22 -1.07 35.15
N ASP A 23 8.18 -1.59 36.39
CA ASP A 23 8.67 -2.93 36.71
C ASP A 23 7.91 -4.04 36.01
N LYS A 24 6.61 -3.88 35.79
CA LYS A 24 5.76 -4.85 35.07
C LYS A 24 5.99 -4.85 33.55
N HIS A 25 6.35 -3.70 32.98
CA HIS A 25 6.45 -3.54 31.53
C HIS A 25 7.86 -3.75 30.97
N LEU A 26 8.90 -3.63 31.79
CA LEU A 26 10.28 -3.86 31.35
C LEU A 26 10.61 -5.36 31.34
N PRO A 27 11.14 -5.90 30.23
CA PRO A 27 11.63 -7.27 30.15
C PRO A 27 12.71 -7.55 31.20
N GLY A 28 12.75 -8.78 31.69
CA GLY A 28 13.67 -9.17 32.76
C GLY A 28 15.14 -8.98 32.40
N GLN A 29 15.54 -9.30 31.17
CA GLN A 29 16.91 -9.08 30.66
C GLN A 29 17.27 -7.60 30.61
N VAL A 30 16.35 -6.71 30.24
CA VAL A 30 16.58 -5.25 30.24
C VAL A 30 16.78 -4.73 31.65
N LYS A 31 15.94 -5.15 32.61
CA LYS A 31 16.08 -4.82 34.03
C LYS A 31 17.43 -5.25 34.56
N LYS A 32 17.81 -6.51 34.27
CA LYS A 32 19.10 -7.07 34.69
C LYS A 32 20.28 -6.28 34.14
N TYR A 33 20.27 -5.97 32.84
CA TYR A 33 21.34 -5.18 32.21
C TYR A 33 21.49 -3.80 32.86
N ILE A 34 20.38 -3.08 33.06
CA ILE A 34 20.36 -1.76 33.71
C ILE A 34 21.00 -1.83 35.12
N ALA A 35 20.65 -2.86 35.89
CA ALA A 35 21.14 -3.01 37.27
C ALA A 35 22.61 -3.47 37.32
N ASP A 36 23.00 -4.44 36.47
CA ASP A 36 24.38 -4.99 36.48
C ASP A 36 25.43 -3.98 35.98
N HIS A 37 25.05 -3.13 34.99
CA HIS A 37 25.94 -2.13 34.39
C HIS A 37 25.80 -0.72 35.00
N ASN A 38 25.07 -0.59 36.10
CA ASN A 38 24.84 0.68 36.79
C ASN A 38 24.37 1.81 35.88
N ILE A 39 23.44 1.50 34.95
CA ILE A 39 22.92 2.46 33.98
C ILE A 39 22.13 3.56 34.70
N ASN A 40 22.41 4.81 34.34
CA ASN A 40 21.59 5.94 34.76
C ASN A 40 20.27 5.94 34.00
N PHE A 41 19.25 5.38 34.62
CA PHE A 41 17.96 5.19 33.97
C PHE A 41 17.00 6.36 34.25
N TYR A 42 16.37 6.87 33.20
CA TYR A 42 15.41 7.97 33.22
C TYR A 42 14.18 7.64 32.40
N THR A 43 13.02 8.20 32.79
CA THR A 43 11.78 8.16 32.03
C THR A 43 11.28 9.56 31.72
N ILE A 44 10.48 9.66 30.66
CA ILE A 44 9.74 10.87 30.29
C ILE A 44 8.44 10.45 29.56
N ASP A 45 7.31 11.08 29.91
CA ASP A 45 6.05 10.89 29.15
C ASP A 45 5.91 11.99 28.10
N GLY A 46 6.61 11.80 26.99
CA GLY A 46 6.61 12.76 25.86
C GLY A 46 5.24 12.93 25.22
N VAL A 47 4.39 11.91 25.25
CA VAL A 47 3.02 11.95 24.68
C VAL A 47 2.14 12.89 25.51
N LYS A 48 2.13 12.73 26.82
CA LYS A 48 1.40 13.62 27.74
C LYS A 48 1.88 15.07 27.61
N LEU A 49 3.19 15.28 27.60
CA LEU A 49 3.80 16.60 27.47
C LEU A 49 3.49 17.24 26.10
N GLY A 50 3.43 16.45 25.05
CA GLY A 50 3.00 16.89 23.71
C GLY A 50 1.56 17.44 23.71
N ILE A 51 0.65 16.74 24.38
CA ILE A 51 -0.73 17.18 24.57
C ILE A 51 -0.77 18.47 25.44
N GLU A 52 -0.07 18.49 26.56
CA GLU A 52 -0.02 19.64 27.48
C GLU A 52 0.57 20.91 26.84
N SER A 53 1.52 20.76 25.93
CA SER A 53 2.10 21.88 25.18
C SER A 53 1.20 22.42 24.07
N GLY A 54 0.16 21.66 23.68
CA GLY A 54 -0.69 21.96 22.53
C GLY A 54 -0.14 21.42 21.20
N MET A 55 1.02 20.72 21.21
CA MET A 55 1.63 20.11 20.03
C MET A 55 0.90 18.82 19.57
N GLY A 56 0.15 18.19 20.49
CA GLY A 56 -0.51 16.92 20.28
C GLY A 56 0.37 15.71 20.55
N PRO A 57 -0.21 14.49 20.53
CA PRO A 57 0.44 13.28 21.03
C PRO A 57 1.60 12.77 20.16
N THR A 58 1.70 13.21 18.92
CA THR A 58 2.68 12.69 17.94
C THR A 58 3.90 13.62 17.71
N ARG A 59 3.88 14.86 18.22
CA ARG A 59 4.94 15.85 17.98
C ARG A 59 5.81 16.00 19.23
N ILE A 60 6.51 14.95 19.58
CA ILE A 60 7.29 14.85 20.81
C ILE A 60 8.81 15.06 20.60
N ASN A 61 9.27 15.17 19.36
CA ASN A 61 10.69 15.29 19.03
C ASN A 61 11.39 16.45 19.76
N THR A 62 10.78 17.62 19.81
CA THR A 62 11.33 18.80 20.50
C THR A 62 11.42 18.59 22.01
N ILE A 63 10.45 17.86 22.60
CA ILE A 63 10.44 17.49 24.02
C ILE A 63 11.61 16.56 24.34
N LEU A 64 11.76 15.48 23.53
CA LEU A 64 12.84 14.52 23.73
C LEU A 64 14.23 15.12 23.46
N GLN A 65 14.35 16.03 22.49
CA GLN A 65 15.59 16.76 22.22
C GLN A 65 16.00 17.64 23.41
N SER A 66 15.05 18.32 24.05
CA SER A 66 15.29 19.13 25.25
C SER A 66 15.75 18.26 26.43
N ALA A 67 15.08 17.12 26.63
CA ALA A 67 15.48 16.13 27.64
C ALA A 67 16.90 15.58 27.38
N PHE A 68 17.24 15.31 26.13
CA PHE A 68 18.58 14.87 25.75
C PHE A 68 19.66 15.87 26.12
N PHE A 69 19.51 17.16 25.79
CA PHE A 69 20.50 18.17 26.12
C PHE A 69 20.66 18.33 27.63
N LYS A 70 19.57 18.24 28.41
CA LYS A 70 19.63 18.25 29.87
C LYS A 70 20.43 17.08 30.42
N LEU A 71 20.19 15.86 29.94
CA LEU A 71 20.83 14.66 30.47
C LEU A 71 22.30 14.55 30.07
N THR A 72 22.64 14.96 28.85
CA THR A 72 24.01 14.81 28.31
C THR A 72 24.95 15.91 28.75
N GLY A 73 24.46 17.12 29.02
CA GLY A 73 25.27 18.28 29.37
C GLY A 73 26.33 18.65 28.29
N ILE A 74 26.20 18.17 27.06
CA ILE A 74 27.12 18.50 25.95
C ILE A 74 27.20 20.01 25.70
N ILE A 75 26.09 20.70 25.95
CA ILE A 75 25.98 22.16 26.00
C ILE A 75 25.34 22.51 27.33
N PRO A 76 25.70 23.62 28.00
CA PRO A 76 25.02 24.07 29.19
C PRO A 76 23.51 24.16 28.98
N GLU A 77 22.69 23.63 29.90
CA GLU A 77 21.24 23.48 29.74
C GLU A 77 20.55 24.80 29.30
N ALA A 78 20.90 25.91 29.94
CA ALA A 78 20.32 27.22 29.62
C ALA A 78 20.63 27.66 28.17
N GLU A 79 21.87 27.43 27.71
CA GLU A 79 22.30 27.74 26.35
C GLU A 79 21.61 26.84 25.32
N ALA A 80 21.50 25.54 25.62
CA ALA A 80 20.78 24.60 24.77
C ALA A 80 19.31 24.99 24.57
N ILE A 81 18.61 25.35 25.67
CA ILE A 81 17.23 25.82 25.65
C ILE A 81 17.09 27.10 24.81
N GLU A 82 18.00 28.06 24.98
CA GLU A 82 18.00 29.30 24.20
C GLU A 82 18.16 29.01 22.69
N HIS A 83 19.14 28.19 22.34
CA HIS A 83 19.35 27.79 20.93
C HIS A 83 18.15 27.03 20.34
N MET A 84 17.55 26.12 21.09
CA MET A 84 16.35 25.41 20.65
C MET A 84 15.18 26.36 20.44
N LYS A 85 14.95 27.31 21.35
CA LYS A 85 13.89 28.31 21.20
C LYS A 85 14.14 29.25 20.00
N ALA A 86 15.38 29.67 19.78
CA ALA A 86 15.76 30.46 18.61
C ALA A 86 15.53 29.68 17.31
N ALA A 87 15.93 28.41 17.26
CA ALA A 87 15.71 27.52 16.11
C ALA A 87 14.20 27.29 15.84
N ALA A 88 13.41 27.06 16.89
CA ALA A 88 11.95 26.95 16.79
C ALA A 88 11.32 28.23 16.23
N LYS A 89 11.73 29.40 16.72
CA LYS A 89 11.26 30.69 16.18
C LYS A 89 11.65 30.88 14.71
N LYS A 90 12.87 30.53 14.33
CA LYS A 90 13.33 30.58 12.92
C LYS A 90 12.51 29.64 12.03
N SER A 91 12.23 28.43 12.48
CA SER A 91 11.53 27.39 11.70
C SER A 91 10.02 27.60 11.62
N TYR A 92 9.42 28.11 12.69
CA TYR A 92 7.97 28.17 12.83
C TYR A 92 7.39 29.59 12.91
N GLY A 93 8.21 30.63 12.99
CA GLY A 93 7.74 32.02 13.13
C GLY A 93 6.77 32.46 12.03
N MET A 94 6.97 31.96 10.79
CA MET A 94 6.03 32.22 9.68
C MET A 94 4.69 31.49 9.79
N LYS A 95 4.54 30.56 10.75
CA LYS A 95 3.28 29.84 11.00
C LYS A 95 2.39 30.52 12.04
N GLY A 96 2.89 31.59 12.64
CA GLY A 96 2.24 32.36 13.70
C GLY A 96 2.91 32.19 15.07
N ASP A 97 2.75 33.21 15.91
CA ASP A 97 3.36 33.23 17.24
C ASP A 97 2.81 32.11 18.15
N ASP A 98 1.56 31.73 18.01
CA ASP A 98 0.96 30.63 18.78
C ASP A 98 1.73 29.31 18.58
N ILE A 99 2.15 29.02 17.35
CA ILE A 99 2.93 27.81 17.04
C ILE A 99 4.34 27.90 17.65
N VAL A 100 4.95 29.09 17.65
CA VAL A 100 6.24 29.31 18.30
C VAL A 100 6.13 29.12 19.80
N GLN A 101 5.09 29.66 20.45
CA GLN A 101 4.85 29.51 21.90
C GLN A 101 4.60 28.07 22.30
N MET A 102 3.82 27.29 21.49
CA MET A 102 3.63 25.86 21.72
C MET A 102 4.97 25.10 21.69
N ASN A 103 5.84 25.40 20.71
CA ASN A 103 7.18 24.79 20.65
C ASN A 103 8.07 25.20 21.84
N TRP A 104 8.05 26.45 22.23
CA TRP A 104 8.80 26.92 23.40
C TRP A 104 8.33 26.25 24.69
N LYS A 105 7.01 26.12 24.87
CA LYS A 105 6.44 25.36 25.97
C LYS A 105 6.86 23.89 25.99
N ALA A 106 6.88 23.27 24.82
CA ALA A 106 7.33 21.88 24.65
C ALA A 106 8.81 21.70 25.01
N ILE A 107 9.68 22.67 24.66
CA ILE A 107 11.09 22.68 25.03
C ILE A 107 11.26 22.77 26.57
N ASP A 108 10.55 23.71 27.19
CA ASP A 108 10.61 23.90 28.64
C ASP A 108 10.09 22.69 29.42
N LEU A 109 8.97 22.10 28.97
CA LEU A 109 8.41 20.89 29.57
C LEU A 109 9.38 19.69 29.44
N GLY A 110 9.99 19.50 28.27
CA GLY A 110 10.93 18.40 28.04
C GLY A 110 12.16 18.47 28.93
N ALA A 111 12.72 19.67 29.16
CA ALA A 111 13.84 19.87 30.09
C ALA A 111 13.47 19.59 31.56
N ASN A 112 12.23 19.88 31.95
CA ASN A 112 11.81 19.81 33.35
C ASN A 112 11.13 18.50 33.77
N ALA A 113 10.69 17.65 32.79
CA ALA A 113 9.88 16.48 33.09
C ALA A 113 10.65 15.15 33.08
N VAL A 114 11.97 15.19 32.94
CA VAL A 114 12.82 13.99 33.03
C VAL A 114 12.84 13.49 34.50
N VAL A 115 12.47 12.22 34.68
CA VAL A 115 12.43 11.56 35.97
C VAL A 115 13.53 10.51 36.07
N LYS A 116 14.41 10.62 37.05
CA LYS A 116 15.39 9.57 37.35
C LYS A 116 14.69 8.40 38.04
N VAL A 117 14.99 7.21 37.58
CA VAL A 117 14.47 5.97 38.14
C VAL A 117 15.47 5.42 39.13
N ASP A 118 15.04 5.20 40.38
CA ASP A 118 15.82 4.47 41.35
C ASP A 118 15.74 2.98 41.01
N VAL A 119 16.83 2.42 40.46
CA VAL A 119 16.89 1.03 39.97
C VAL A 119 16.86 0.09 41.19
N PRO A 120 15.84 -0.79 41.34
CA PRO A 120 15.78 -1.70 42.48
C PRO A 120 16.85 -2.78 42.39
N ASP A 121 17.41 -3.21 43.51
CA ASP A 121 18.36 -4.34 43.55
C ASP A 121 17.74 -5.66 43.04
N SER A 122 16.43 -5.80 43.15
CA SER A 122 15.69 -6.95 42.61
C SER A 122 15.85 -7.13 41.12
N TRP A 123 16.16 -6.08 40.35
CA TRP A 123 16.35 -6.15 38.90
C TRP A 123 17.60 -6.97 38.50
N LYS A 124 18.59 -7.10 39.38
CA LYS A 124 19.74 -8.03 39.16
C LYS A 124 19.32 -9.48 38.97
N ASN A 125 18.14 -9.85 39.47
CA ASN A 125 17.59 -11.19 39.35
C ASN A 125 16.66 -11.33 38.12
N GLY A 126 16.64 -10.35 37.22
CA GLY A 126 15.83 -10.41 35.99
C GLY A 126 16.21 -11.62 35.14
N VAL A 127 15.20 -12.33 34.64
CA VAL A 127 15.38 -13.50 33.80
C VAL A 127 15.15 -13.09 32.35
N ASP A 128 15.94 -13.65 31.44
CA ASP A 128 15.65 -13.51 30.02
C ASP A 128 14.39 -14.29 29.69
N GLU A 129 13.33 -13.57 29.32
CA GLU A 129 12.02 -14.11 28.95
C GLU A 129 11.94 -14.49 27.47
N GLY A 130 13.04 -14.31 26.74
CA GLY A 130 13.11 -14.51 25.31
C GLY A 130 12.47 -13.35 24.51
N LEU A 131 12.21 -13.58 23.24
CA LEU A 131 11.56 -12.60 22.38
C LEU A 131 10.06 -12.59 22.63
N ASP A 132 9.50 -11.42 22.88
CA ASP A 132 8.05 -11.19 23.01
C ASP A 132 7.37 -11.15 21.62
N TYR A 133 7.60 -12.19 20.84
CA TYR A 133 6.93 -12.42 19.57
C TYR A 133 6.21 -13.77 19.63
N PRO A 134 4.88 -13.80 19.53
CA PRO A 134 4.16 -15.06 19.55
C PRO A 134 4.58 -15.91 18.35
N ALA A 135 4.91 -17.18 18.62
CA ALA A 135 5.24 -18.12 17.56
C ALA A 135 4.05 -18.31 16.62
N ALA A 136 4.33 -18.44 15.33
CA ALA A 136 3.32 -18.79 14.34
C ALA A 136 2.86 -20.26 14.58
N THR A 137 1.57 -20.43 14.86
CA THR A 137 0.95 -21.74 15.15
C THR A 137 -0.11 -22.12 14.13
N HIS A 138 -0.40 -21.27 13.16
CA HIS A 138 -1.39 -21.47 12.09
C HIS A 138 -0.76 -21.20 10.71
N GLY A 139 -1.48 -21.45 9.63
CA GLY A 139 -0.98 -21.39 8.28
C GLY A 139 -0.24 -22.65 7.83
N THR A 140 0.43 -22.60 6.70
CA THR A 140 1.23 -23.73 6.19
C THR A 140 2.48 -23.96 7.04
N LYS A 141 3.03 -25.17 6.97
CA LYS A 141 4.29 -25.47 7.67
C LYS A 141 5.43 -24.55 7.19
N GLU A 142 5.47 -24.26 5.91
CA GLU A 142 6.47 -23.37 5.31
C GLU A 142 6.37 -21.95 5.87
N GLN A 143 5.15 -21.39 5.98
CA GLN A 143 4.92 -20.10 6.64
C GLN A 143 5.36 -20.11 8.09
N GLN A 144 4.96 -21.15 8.86
CA GLN A 144 5.35 -21.26 10.26
C GLN A 144 6.86 -21.35 10.43
N ASP A 145 7.54 -22.17 9.64
CA ASP A 145 9.00 -22.32 9.68
C ASP A 145 9.70 -20.99 9.36
N PHE A 146 9.26 -20.28 8.30
CA PHE A 146 9.83 -18.99 7.93
C PHE A 146 9.61 -17.92 9.01
N VAL A 147 8.39 -17.80 9.50
CA VAL A 147 8.05 -16.81 10.53
C VAL A 147 8.85 -17.04 11.80
N ASN A 148 8.88 -18.27 12.29
CA ASN A 148 9.53 -18.60 13.55
C ASN A 148 11.06 -18.58 13.46
N ASP A 149 11.64 -19.09 12.36
CA ASP A 149 13.09 -19.22 12.22
C ASP A 149 13.77 -17.95 11.67
N VAL A 150 13.04 -17.14 10.88
CA VAL A 150 13.61 -15.99 10.16
C VAL A 150 12.92 -14.68 10.56
N GLN A 151 11.60 -14.54 10.30
CA GLN A 151 10.91 -13.27 10.38
C GLN A 151 10.94 -12.67 11.79
N ILE A 152 10.65 -13.46 12.83
CA ILE A 152 10.69 -13.00 14.23
C ILE A 152 12.08 -12.51 14.60
N LYS A 153 13.13 -13.26 14.26
CA LYS A 153 14.52 -12.88 14.58
C LYS A 153 14.95 -11.61 13.85
N VAL A 154 14.60 -11.45 12.58
CA VAL A 154 14.91 -10.23 11.82
C VAL A 154 14.15 -9.04 12.40
N SER A 155 12.87 -9.21 12.73
CA SER A 155 12.05 -8.16 13.36
C SER A 155 12.58 -7.74 14.72
N ALA A 156 13.14 -8.68 15.49
CA ALA A 156 13.81 -8.43 16.76
C ALA A 156 15.23 -7.87 16.61
N GLN A 157 15.72 -7.64 15.40
CA GLN A 157 17.11 -7.24 15.10
C GLN A 157 18.18 -8.30 15.47
N GLU A 158 17.76 -9.56 15.57
CA GLU A 158 18.63 -10.71 15.86
C GLU A 158 18.95 -11.55 14.60
N GLY A 159 18.76 -10.98 13.41
CA GLY A 159 19.02 -11.69 12.14
C GLY A 159 20.41 -12.31 12.02
N ASN A 160 21.43 -11.73 12.67
CA ASN A 160 22.78 -12.29 12.70
C ASN A 160 22.89 -13.61 13.48
N THR A 161 21.89 -13.97 14.29
CA THR A 161 21.86 -15.25 15.02
C THR A 161 21.27 -16.40 14.20
N ILE A 162 20.72 -16.11 13.03
CA ILE A 162 20.10 -17.11 12.16
C ILE A 162 21.19 -18.01 11.56
N PRO A 163 21.14 -19.34 11.76
CA PRO A 163 22.10 -20.24 11.17
C PRO A 163 22.06 -20.24 9.64
N VAL A 164 23.24 -20.36 9.00
CA VAL A 164 23.35 -20.44 7.54
C VAL A 164 22.47 -21.56 6.96
N SER A 165 22.34 -22.68 7.66
CA SER A 165 21.48 -23.82 7.25
C SER A 165 20.00 -23.46 7.19
N VAL A 166 19.54 -22.46 7.94
CA VAL A 166 18.17 -21.91 7.85
C VAL A 166 18.04 -21.03 6.61
N VAL A 167 18.99 -20.11 6.42
CA VAL A 167 19.01 -19.22 5.25
C VAL A 167 19.10 -20.00 3.93
N ALA A 168 19.84 -21.12 3.95
CA ALA A 168 20.01 -22.00 2.77
C ALA A 168 18.69 -22.60 2.26
N ARG A 169 17.62 -22.61 3.06
CA ARG A 169 16.28 -23.05 2.59
C ARG A 169 15.66 -22.06 1.60
N TYR A 170 16.13 -20.82 1.61
CA TYR A 170 15.61 -19.69 0.81
C TYR A 170 16.69 -19.11 -0.11
N MET A 171 17.67 -19.94 -0.53
CA MET A 171 18.84 -19.48 -1.31
C MET A 171 18.50 -19.06 -2.75
N ASP A 172 17.32 -19.39 -3.24
CA ASP A 172 16.78 -18.92 -4.51
C ASP A 172 16.10 -17.55 -4.39
N GLY A 173 16.04 -16.98 -3.19
CA GLY A 173 15.41 -15.70 -2.90
C GLY A 173 13.90 -15.76 -2.70
N SER A 174 13.26 -16.93 -2.84
CA SER A 174 11.83 -17.09 -2.61
C SER A 174 11.49 -17.07 -1.12
N THR A 175 10.36 -16.46 -0.76
CA THR A 175 9.82 -16.42 0.60
C THR A 175 8.34 -16.77 0.59
N PRO A 176 7.79 -17.38 1.65
CA PRO A 176 6.38 -17.76 1.69
C PRO A 176 5.46 -16.55 1.59
N SER A 177 4.37 -16.68 0.84
CA SER A 177 3.33 -15.66 0.71
C SER A 177 2.55 -15.46 2.02
N GLY A 178 2.03 -14.25 2.25
CA GLY A 178 1.10 -13.95 3.35
C GLY A 178 1.71 -13.84 4.73
N THR A 179 3.04 -13.79 4.86
CA THR A 179 3.71 -13.74 6.16
C THR A 179 3.58 -12.41 6.89
N ALA A 180 3.15 -11.34 6.21
CA ALA A 180 2.81 -10.06 6.84
C ALA A 180 1.65 -10.18 7.84
N ALA A 181 0.76 -11.16 7.67
CA ALA A 181 -0.36 -11.42 8.59
C ALA A 181 0.08 -11.81 10.03
N TYR A 182 1.32 -12.24 10.20
CA TYR A 182 1.86 -12.63 11.51
C TYR A 182 2.52 -11.49 12.29
N GLU A 183 2.69 -10.32 11.69
CA GLU A 183 3.38 -9.21 12.38
C GLU A 183 2.58 -8.58 13.49
N LYS A 184 1.27 -8.39 13.33
CA LYS A 184 0.35 -7.86 14.36
C LYS A 184 0.95 -6.71 15.19
N ARG A 185 1.47 -5.68 14.53
CA ARG A 185 2.31 -4.63 15.13
C ARG A 185 1.61 -3.80 16.21
N GLY A 186 0.28 -3.60 16.11
CA GLY A 186 -0.51 -2.86 17.09
C GLY A 186 -0.07 -1.40 17.32
N VAL A 187 0.52 -0.75 16.29
CA VAL A 187 1.16 0.57 16.42
C VAL A 187 0.20 1.76 16.35
N SER A 188 -1.06 1.52 16.05
CA SER A 188 -2.04 2.58 15.90
C SER A 188 -2.42 3.20 17.24
N VAL A 189 -2.41 4.53 17.32
CA VAL A 189 -2.91 5.26 18.51
C VAL A 189 -4.44 5.20 18.57
N SER A 190 -5.10 5.10 17.42
CA SER A 190 -6.56 4.97 17.31
C SER A 190 -6.94 4.11 16.12
N VAL A 191 -8.00 3.32 16.28
CA VAL A 191 -8.52 2.40 15.26
C VAL A 191 -9.97 2.72 14.92
N PRO A 192 -10.43 2.38 13.70
CA PRO A 192 -11.83 2.55 13.33
C PRO A 192 -12.72 1.58 14.11
N VAL A 193 -13.91 2.05 14.46
CA VAL A 193 -14.99 1.26 15.05
C VAL A 193 -16.22 1.43 14.18
N TRP A 194 -16.89 0.33 13.87
CA TRP A 194 -18.06 0.29 12.99
C TRP A 194 -19.37 0.32 13.77
N THR A 195 -20.34 1.09 13.27
CA THR A 195 -21.72 1.16 13.76
C THR A 195 -22.66 0.61 12.67
N PRO A 196 -23.19 -0.62 12.80
CA PRO A 196 -23.99 -1.30 11.77
C PRO A 196 -25.22 -0.49 11.29
N ASP A 197 -25.97 0.08 12.22
CA ASP A 197 -27.24 0.77 11.94
C ASP A 197 -27.07 2.00 11.03
N LYS A 198 -25.91 2.64 11.06
CA LYS A 198 -25.57 3.80 10.19
C LYS A 198 -25.02 3.36 8.84
N CYS A 199 -24.68 2.09 8.66
CA CYS A 199 -23.94 1.62 7.48
C CYS A 199 -24.87 1.39 6.28
N VAL A 200 -24.52 1.96 5.13
CA VAL A 200 -25.21 1.78 3.85
C VAL A 200 -24.54 0.74 2.94
N GLU A 201 -23.60 -0.04 3.47
CA GLU A 201 -22.93 -1.18 2.80
C GLU A 201 -22.24 -0.81 1.47
N CYS A 202 -21.75 0.41 1.33
CA CYS A 202 -21.13 0.86 0.08
C CYS A 202 -19.72 0.26 -0.16
N GLY A 203 -19.05 -0.29 0.85
CA GLY A 203 -17.72 -0.88 0.74
C GLY A 203 -16.56 0.12 0.63
N LEU A 204 -16.81 1.43 0.58
CA LEU A 204 -15.76 2.43 0.37
C LEU A 204 -14.66 2.42 1.43
N CYS A 205 -14.98 2.12 2.68
CA CYS A 205 -13.98 2.03 3.76
C CYS A 205 -12.97 0.91 3.52
N SER A 206 -13.42 -0.24 3.02
CA SER A 206 -12.57 -1.34 2.58
C SER A 206 -11.81 -0.96 1.30
N TYR A 207 -12.50 -0.37 0.32
CA TYR A 207 -11.95 0.01 -0.98
C TYR A 207 -10.70 0.88 -0.87
N VAL A 208 -10.74 1.91 -0.01
CA VAL A 208 -9.63 2.86 0.14
C VAL A 208 -8.62 2.49 1.22
N CYS A 209 -8.81 1.37 1.94
CA CYS A 209 -7.88 0.98 3.01
C CYS A 209 -6.53 0.57 2.43
N PRO A 210 -5.42 1.29 2.76
CA PRO A 210 -4.11 1.00 2.18
C PRO A 210 -3.50 -0.33 2.66
N HIS A 211 -3.99 -0.85 3.79
CA HIS A 211 -3.40 -2.01 4.45
C HIS A 211 -4.33 -3.23 4.48
N ALA A 212 -5.50 -3.16 3.80
CA ALA A 212 -6.52 -4.20 3.86
C ALA A 212 -6.95 -4.59 5.30
N ALA A 213 -6.78 -3.67 6.25
CA ALA A 213 -7.15 -3.86 7.65
C ALA A 213 -8.66 -3.66 7.91
N ILE A 214 -9.41 -3.23 6.90
CA ILE A 214 -10.88 -3.16 6.89
C ILE A 214 -11.38 -3.97 5.72
N ARG A 215 -12.30 -4.91 5.99
CA ARG A 215 -12.86 -5.79 4.96
C ARG A 215 -14.37 -5.88 5.07
N THR A 216 -15.02 -5.98 3.94
CA THR A 216 -16.44 -6.31 3.82
C THR A 216 -16.58 -7.84 3.79
N VAL A 217 -17.40 -8.39 4.65
CA VAL A 217 -17.64 -9.84 4.70
C VAL A 217 -19.13 -10.12 4.62
N ALA A 218 -19.50 -11.13 3.83
CA ALA A 218 -20.85 -11.70 3.82
C ALA A 218 -20.83 -13.07 4.52
N LEU A 219 -21.76 -13.30 5.41
CA LEU A 219 -21.87 -14.51 6.23
C LEU A 219 -23.27 -15.11 6.10
N THR A 220 -23.38 -16.41 6.33
CA THR A 220 -24.67 -17.06 6.58
C THR A 220 -25.11 -16.83 8.03
N GLU A 221 -26.36 -17.15 8.35
CA GLU A 221 -26.89 -17.06 9.73
C GLU A 221 -26.13 -17.98 10.67
N ASP A 222 -25.83 -19.22 10.23
CA ASP A 222 -25.05 -20.20 11.00
C ASP A 222 -23.62 -19.70 11.29
N GLU A 223 -22.97 -19.06 10.33
CA GLU A 223 -21.65 -18.45 10.52
C GLU A 223 -21.69 -17.30 11.53
N VAL A 224 -22.75 -16.50 11.55
CA VAL A 224 -22.91 -15.45 12.58
C VAL A 224 -23.18 -16.07 13.94
N ALA A 225 -23.95 -17.14 14.01
CA ALA A 225 -24.23 -17.88 15.28
C ALA A 225 -22.95 -18.53 15.85
N ALA A 226 -22.02 -18.95 15.00
CA ALA A 226 -20.73 -19.52 15.40
C ALA A 226 -19.65 -18.46 15.74
N ALA A 227 -19.92 -17.17 15.50
CA ALA A 227 -18.95 -16.11 15.70
C ALA A 227 -18.63 -15.86 17.18
N PRO A 228 -17.42 -15.37 17.51
CA PRO A 228 -17.07 -15.01 18.88
C PRO A 228 -18.00 -13.93 19.44
N ALA A 229 -18.13 -13.90 20.76
CA ALA A 229 -18.96 -12.92 21.47
C ALA A 229 -18.57 -11.48 21.12
N GLY A 230 -19.58 -10.64 20.85
CA GLY A 230 -19.37 -9.25 20.43
C GLY A 230 -19.34 -9.06 18.91
N PHE A 231 -19.41 -10.12 18.11
CA PHE A 231 -19.47 -10.00 16.66
C PHE A 231 -20.75 -9.27 16.22
N GLN A 232 -20.60 -8.26 15.38
CA GLN A 232 -21.69 -7.43 14.89
C GLN A 232 -21.99 -7.72 13.43
N SER A 233 -23.27 -7.79 13.07
CA SER A 233 -23.71 -7.96 11.68
C SER A 233 -25.05 -7.29 11.45
N LYS A 234 -25.45 -7.18 10.20
CA LYS A 234 -26.79 -6.74 9.75
C LYS A 234 -27.14 -7.50 8.48
N ASP A 235 -28.42 -7.48 8.07
CA ASP A 235 -28.81 -8.12 6.82
C ASP A 235 -28.16 -7.42 5.60
N VAL A 236 -27.76 -8.23 4.60
CA VAL A 236 -27.27 -7.68 3.32
C VAL A 236 -28.47 -7.07 2.59
N THR A 237 -28.39 -5.78 2.26
CA THR A 237 -29.44 -5.09 1.51
C THR A 237 -29.68 -5.73 0.14
N GLY A 238 -30.87 -6.30 -0.06
CA GLY A 238 -31.26 -6.99 -1.29
C GLY A 238 -30.90 -8.48 -1.34
N MET A 239 -30.34 -9.04 -0.24
CA MET A 239 -30.07 -10.45 -0.01
C MET A 239 -30.15 -10.77 1.50
N PRO A 240 -31.35 -10.70 2.11
CA PRO A 240 -31.51 -10.82 3.59
C PRO A 240 -31.14 -12.19 4.14
N GLU A 241 -30.98 -13.21 3.29
CA GLU A 241 -30.46 -14.53 3.60
C GLU A 241 -28.98 -14.52 3.99
N TYR A 242 -28.25 -13.43 3.69
CA TYR A 242 -26.88 -13.18 4.08
C TYR A 242 -26.77 -12.03 5.08
N LYS A 243 -25.79 -12.11 5.97
CA LYS A 243 -25.44 -11.07 6.94
C LYS A 243 -24.19 -10.32 6.47
N PHE A 244 -24.21 -9.00 6.62
CA PHE A 244 -23.11 -8.08 6.28
C PHE A 244 -22.31 -7.74 7.52
N ASN A 245 -20.99 -7.76 7.42
CA ASN A 245 -20.07 -7.28 8.45
C ASN A 245 -18.99 -6.41 7.84
N ILE A 246 -18.51 -5.42 8.60
CA ILE A 246 -17.25 -4.71 8.38
C ILE A 246 -16.23 -5.22 9.40
N ALA A 247 -15.40 -6.15 8.97
CA ALA A 247 -14.31 -6.69 9.77
C ALA A 247 -13.14 -5.69 9.85
N ILE A 248 -12.62 -5.46 11.05
CA ILE A 248 -11.56 -4.50 11.31
C ILE A 248 -10.44 -5.17 12.08
N SER A 249 -9.24 -5.26 11.46
CA SER A 249 -8.03 -5.68 12.16
C SER A 249 -7.50 -4.51 12.99
N THR A 250 -7.59 -4.63 14.29
CA THR A 250 -7.11 -3.60 15.23
C THR A 250 -5.60 -3.60 15.36
N MET A 251 -4.97 -4.76 15.15
CA MET A 251 -3.52 -4.93 15.27
C MET A 251 -2.73 -4.61 13.99
N ASP A 252 -3.39 -4.69 12.82
CA ASP A 252 -2.76 -4.38 11.52
C ASP A 252 -3.14 -2.98 11.01
N CYS A 253 -4.06 -2.28 11.68
CA CYS A 253 -4.45 -0.92 11.35
C CYS A 253 -3.34 0.07 11.70
N LEU A 254 -3.00 0.98 10.77
CA LEU A 254 -2.03 2.07 11.02
C LEU A 254 -2.69 3.40 11.43
N GLY A 255 -3.99 3.43 11.71
CA GLY A 255 -4.68 4.60 12.22
C GLY A 255 -4.76 5.81 11.29
N CYS A 256 -4.60 5.63 9.98
CA CYS A 256 -4.55 6.75 9.01
C CYS A 256 -5.86 7.54 8.90
N GLY A 257 -7.03 6.96 9.22
CA GLY A 257 -8.32 7.62 9.17
C GLY A 257 -8.93 7.79 7.76
N SER A 258 -8.35 7.22 6.70
CA SER A 258 -8.91 7.31 5.33
C SER A 258 -10.32 6.75 5.25
N CYS A 259 -10.60 5.64 5.93
CA CYS A 259 -11.90 4.97 5.98
C CYS A 259 -13.02 5.86 6.55
N THR A 260 -12.72 6.65 7.59
CA THR A 260 -13.71 7.56 8.22
C THR A 260 -14.02 8.76 7.33
N ASN A 261 -13.03 9.19 6.53
CA ASN A 261 -13.17 10.33 5.63
C ASN A 261 -13.99 10.03 4.38
N VAL A 262 -14.01 8.79 3.91
CA VAL A 262 -14.82 8.38 2.75
C VAL A 262 -16.20 7.85 3.14
N CYS A 263 -16.46 7.59 4.43
CA CYS A 263 -17.74 7.08 4.89
C CYS A 263 -18.85 8.16 4.78
N PRO A 264 -19.85 7.99 3.89
CA PRO A 264 -20.86 9.00 3.66
C PRO A 264 -21.83 9.19 4.85
N THR A 265 -22.03 8.13 5.63
CA THR A 265 -22.99 8.10 6.75
C THR A 265 -22.33 8.19 8.12
N LYS A 266 -20.99 8.33 8.17
CA LYS A 266 -20.23 8.34 9.42
C LYS A 266 -20.48 7.10 10.29
N SER A 267 -20.65 5.95 9.66
CA SER A 267 -20.79 4.67 10.36
C SER A 267 -19.47 4.13 10.90
N ILE A 268 -18.34 4.76 10.54
CA ILE A 268 -17.00 4.43 11.02
C ILE A 268 -16.41 5.65 11.71
N GLU A 269 -15.97 5.45 12.96
CA GLU A 269 -15.35 6.49 13.79
C GLU A 269 -14.02 5.97 14.35
N MET A 270 -12.99 6.85 14.43
CA MET A 270 -11.73 6.51 15.09
C MET A 270 -11.89 6.60 16.60
N LYS A 271 -11.45 5.53 17.32
CA LYS A 271 -11.39 5.51 18.78
C LYS A 271 -9.98 5.17 19.25
N PRO A 272 -9.54 5.69 20.41
CA PRO A 272 -8.26 5.29 21.01
C PRO A 272 -8.16 3.77 21.10
N LEU A 273 -6.99 3.21 20.75
CA LEU A 273 -6.75 1.77 20.87
C LEU A 273 -6.45 1.43 22.34
N ASP A 274 -7.40 0.77 22.97
CA ASP A 274 -7.28 0.22 24.31
C ASP A 274 -7.25 -1.32 24.27
N ASP A 275 -7.06 -1.95 25.42
CA ASP A 275 -6.99 -3.42 25.51
C ASP A 275 -8.30 -4.13 25.10
N ALA A 276 -9.44 -3.47 25.33
CA ALA A 276 -10.73 -4.01 24.89
C ALA A 276 -10.85 -4.02 23.35
N LEU A 277 -10.34 -3.00 22.67
CA LEU A 277 -10.29 -2.95 21.21
C LEU A 277 -9.22 -3.89 20.64
N LYS A 278 -8.05 -4.02 21.31
CA LYS A 278 -7.05 -5.03 20.91
C LYS A 278 -7.63 -6.44 20.96
N ALA A 279 -8.38 -6.76 22.00
CA ALA A 279 -9.03 -8.06 22.13
C ALA A 279 -10.05 -8.37 21.02
N GLN A 280 -10.54 -7.34 20.29
CA GLN A 280 -11.43 -7.52 19.14
C GLN A 280 -10.72 -8.02 17.88
N GLN A 281 -9.39 -8.20 17.88
CA GLN A 281 -8.67 -8.81 16.76
C GLN A 281 -9.23 -10.19 16.40
N ASN A 282 -9.65 -10.97 17.37
CA ASN A 282 -10.27 -12.29 17.16
C ASN A 282 -11.56 -12.24 16.31
N LEU A 283 -12.30 -11.13 16.35
CA LEU A 283 -13.51 -10.94 15.54
C LEU A 283 -13.15 -10.77 14.06
N PHE A 284 -12.07 -10.04 13.80
CA PHE A 284 -11.52 -9.90 12.44
C PHE A 284 -11.00 -11.25 11.93
N ASP A 285 -10.20 -11.95 12.74
CA ASP A 285 -9.60 -13.23 12.35
C ASP A 285 -10.70 -14.26 12.05
N TYR A 286 -11.77 -14.27 12.83
CA TYR A 286 -12.96 -15.09 12.54
C TYR A 286 -13.62 -14.66 11.20
N ALA A 287 -13.91 -13.37 11.02
CA ALA A 287 -14.60 -12.88 9.84
C ALA A 287 -13.90 -13.24 8.54
N ILE A 288 -12.56 -13.12 8.51
CA ILE A 288 -11.77 -13.46 7.33
C ILE A 288 -11.55 -14.97 7.16
N SER A 289 -11.86 -15.78 8.18
CA SER A 289 -11.81 -17.25 8.07
C SER A 289 -12.98 -17.84 7.29
N VAL A 290 -14.11 -17.13 7.19
CA VAL A 290 -15.29 -17.56 6.41
C VAL A 290 -15.02 -17.49 4.90
N PRO A 291 -15.55 -18.45 4.11
CA PRO A 291 -15.41 -18.40 2.65
C PRO A 291 -16.13 -17.20 2.04
N ASP A 292 -15.57 -16.67 0.94
CA ASP A 292 -16.25 -15.68 0.11
C ASP A 292 -17.61 -16.26 -0.37
N LYS A 293 -18.62 -15.40 -0.48
CA LYS A 293 -19.96 -15.79 -0.97
C LYS A 293 -20.10 -15.37 -2.42
N GLU A 294 -19.87 -16.32 -3.32
CA GLU A 294 -19.90 -16.06 -4.78
C GLU A 294 -21.25 -15.51 -5.25
N GLU A 295 -22.36 -15.92 -4.62
CA GLU A 295 -23.70 -15.42 -4.93
C GLU A 295 -23.82 -13.93 -4.58
N VAL A 296 -23.23 -13.49 -3.47
CA VAL A 296 -23.22 -12.09 -3.06
C VAL A 296 -22.32 -11.27 -4.00
N ILE A 297 -21.16 -11.81 -4.33
CA ILE A 297 -20.24 -11.16 -5.29
C ILE A 297 -20.90 -11.03 -6.66
N ALA A 298 -21.53 -12.10 -7.17
CA ALA A 298 -22.25 -12.08 -8.44
C ALA A 298 -23.42 -11.09 -8.44
N LYS A 299 -24.19 -11.03 -7.35
CA LYS A 299 -25.32 -10.10 -7.18
C LYS A 299 -24.91 -8.64 -7.32
N PHE A 300 -23.81 -8.25 -6.68
CA PHE A 300 -23.32 -6.87 -6.71
C PHE A 300 -22.34 -6.60 -7.86
N GLY A 301 -21.90 -7.66 -8.56
CA GLY A 301 -20.94 -7.61 -9.65
C GLY A 301 -19.49 -7.57 -9.17
N ALA A 302 -18.71 -8.62 -9.46
CA ALA A 302 -17.32 -8.77 -9.03
C ALA A 302 -16.41 -7.57 -9.37
N ALA A 303 -16.70 -6.89 -10.48
CA ALA A 303 -15.96 -5.73 -10.95
C ALA A 303 -16.77 -4.43 -10.79
N THR A 304 -17.32 -4.22 -9.61
CA THR A 304 -17.92 -2.96 -9.15
C THR A 304 -17.26 -2.52 -7.85
N VAL A 305 -17.49 -1.28 -7.41
CA VAL A 305 -16.96 -0.76 -6.15
C VAL A 305 -17.41 -1.63 -4.97
N LYS A 306 -18.71 -1.95 -4.87
CA LYS A 306 -19.25 -2.76 -3.78
C LYS A 306 -18.86 -4.24 -3.91
N GLY A 307 -19.07 -4.81 -5.09
CA GLY A 307 -18.90 -6.27 -5.29
C GLY A 307 -17.45 -6.73 -5.16
N SER A 308 -16.49 -5.94 -5.66
CA SER A 308 -15.05 -6.25 -5.54
C SER A 308 -14.60 -6.37 -4.07
N GLN A 309 -15.25 -5.67 -3.15
CA GLN A 309 -14.84 -5.63 -1.75
C GLN A 309 -15.30 -6.86 -0.95
N PHE A 310 -16.21 -7.68 -1.47
CA PHE A 310 -16.53 -8.98 -0.89
C PHE A 310 -15.49 -10.07 -1.22
N ARG A 311 -14.56 -9.80 -2.17
CA ARG A 311 -13.43 -10.68 -2.43
C ARG A 311 -12.29 -10.41 -1.46
N GLN A 312 -11.62 -11.48 -1.02
CA GLN A 312 -10.40 -11.38 -0.25
C GLN A 312 -9.35 -10.56 -1.02
N PRO A 313 -8.78 -9.49 -0.44
CA PRO A 313 -7.61 -8.85 -1.02
C PRO A 313 -6.40 -9.78 -0.91
N LEU A 314 -5.62 -9.89 -2.00
CA LEU A 314 -4.40 -10.71 -2.01
C LEU A 314 -3.13 -9.85 -1.90
N LEU A 315 -3.29 -8.63 -1.40
CA LEU A 315 -2.27 -7.74 -0.85
C LEU A 315 -2.81 -7.21 0.48
N GLU A 316 -2.16 -7.55 1.60
CA GLU A 316 -2.64 -7.23 2.93
C GLU A 316 -1.49 -6.90 3.90
N PHE A 317 -1.75 -6.02 4.86
CA PHE A 317 -0.87 -5.68 5.97
C PHE A 317 0.55 -5.28 5.54
N SER A 318 0.64 -4.58 4.39
CA SER A 318 1.91 -4.11 3.84
C SER A 318 2.61 -3.09 4.74
N GLY A 319 3.94 -2.94 4.56
CA GLY A 319 4.74 -1.92 5.23
C GLY A 319 4.57 -0.49 4.71
N ALA A 320 3.50 -0.20 3.97
CA ALA A 320 3.24 1.13 3.41
C ALA A 320 2.97 2.18 4.48
N CYS A 321 3.17 3.45 4.13
CA CYS A 321 2.85 4.58 5.00
C CYS A 321 1.36 4.62 5.38
N ALA A 322 1.05 5.16 6.55
CA ALA A 322 -0.33 5.43 6.95
C ALA A 322 -1.01 6.40 5.96
N GLY A 323 -2.04 5.94 5.26
CA GLY A 323 -2.72 6.72 4.21
C GLY A 323 -2.01 6.73 2.85
N CYS A 324 -1.12 5.78 2.58
CA CYS A 324 -0.46 5.61 1.28
C CYS A 324 -1.46 5.63 0.12
N GLY A 325 -1.17 6.38 -0.94
CA GLY A 325 -2.01 6.46 -2.15
C GLY A 325 -1.74 5.35 -3.16
N GLU A 326 -0.68 4.54 -3.01
CA GLU A 326 -0.31 3.49 -3.98
C GLU A 326 -1.03 2.17 -3.71
N THR A 327 -0.96 1.67 -2.48
CA THR A 327 -1.43 0.33 -2.11
C THR A 327 -2.92 0.08 -2.32
N PRO A 328 -3.84 1.06 -2.23
CA PRO A 328 -5.25 0.82 -2.57
C PRO A 328 -5.46 0.36 -4.02
N TYR A 329 -4.65 0.88 -4.96
CA TYR A 329 -4.71 0.45 -6.38
C TYR A 329 -4.23 -1.00 -6.52
N ALA A 330 -3.05 -1.33 -5.99
CA ALA A 330 -2.50 -2.69 -6.07
C ALA A 330 -3.43 -3.70 -5.39
N LYS A 331 -3.98 -3.36 -4.21
CA LYS A 331 -4.97 -4.19 -3.52
C LYS A 331 -6.19 -4.47 -4.39
N LEU A 332 -6.77 -3.44 -5.02
CA LEU A 332 -7.92 -3.60 -5.91
C LEU A 332 -7.60 -4.53 -7.10
N ILE A 333 -6.44 -4.36 -7.73
CA ILE A 333 -6.02 -5.22 -8.85
C ILE A 333 -5.91 -6.68 -8.39
N THR A 334 -5.38 -6.93 -7.18
CA THR A 334 -5.31 -8.29 -6.62
C THR A 334 -6.70 -8.86 -6.28
N GLN A 335 -7.68 -8.03 -5.90
CA GLN A 335 -9.06 -8.48 -5.68
C GLN A 335 -9.75 -8.89 -6.99
N LEU A 336 -9.36 -8.28 -8.11
CA LEU A 336 -9.93 -8.56 -9.43
C LEU A 336 -9.27 -9.76 -10.12
N PHE A 337 -7.95 -9.92 -10.00
CA PHE A 337 -7.15 -10.85 -10.81
C PHE A 337 -6.11 -11.65 -10.03
N GLY A 338 -5.94 -11.40 -8.73
CA GLY A 338 -4.80 -11.88 -7.95
C GLY A 338 -4.59 -13.40 -7.94
N ASP A 339 -5.63 -14.19 -8.13
CA ASP A 339 -5.58 -15.66 -8.20
C ASP A 339 -4.80 -16.21 -9.41
N ARG A 340 -4.48 -15.36 -10.38
CA ARG A 340 -3.79 -15.72 -11.63
C ARG A 340 -2.75 -14.69 -12.10
N MET A 341 -2.37 -13.74 -11.22
CA MET A 341 -1.44 -12.66 -11.55
C MET A 341 0.02 -13.09 -11.50
N TYR A 342 0.79 -12.58 -12.47
CA TYR A 342 2.23 -12.40 -12.36
C TYR A 342 2.53 -10.91 -12.24
N ILE A 343 3.37 -10.54 -11.28
CA ILE A 343 3.73 -9.16 -11.00
C ILE A 343 5.25 -9.04 -11.01
N SER A 344 5.81 -8.27 -11.94
CA SER A 344 7.15 -7.75 -11.83
C SER A 344 7.10 -6.34 -11.25
N ASN A 345 8.02 -6.00 -10.37
CA ASN A 345 7.99 -4.75 -9.64
C ASN A 345 9.33 -4.02 -9.70
N ALA A 346 9.32 -2.72 -9.99
CA ALA A 346 10.50 -1.88 -9.93
C ALA A 346 10.88 -1.54 -8.49
N THR A 347 12.17 -1.57 -8.16
CA THR A 347 12.65 -1.10 -6.86
C THR A 347 12.18 0.33 -6.58
N GLY A 348 11.57 0.54 -5.43
CA GLY A 348 10.96 1.80 -5.02
C GLY A 348 9.97 1.57 -3.88
N CYS A 349 8.99 2.46 -3.67
CA CYS A 349 7.95 2.25 -2.65
C CYS A 349 7.20 0.94 -2.88
N SER A 350 6.85 0.62 -4.12
CA SER A 350 6.09 -0.60 -4.44
C SER A 350 6.84 -1.89 -4.13
N SER A 351 8.18 -1.92 -4.21
CA SER A 351 8.97 -3.05 -3.73
C SER A 351 9.04 -3.09 -2.20
N ILE A 352 9.16 -1.93 -1.57
CA ILE A 352 9.28 -1.84 -0.11
C ILE A 352 7.98 -2.27 0.58
N TRP A 353 6.83 -1.79 0.13
CA TRP A 353 5.56 -2.28 0.69
C TRP A 353 5.13 -3.65 0.13
N GLY A 354 5.71 -4.10 -0.99
CA GLY A 354 5.41 -5.38 -1.64
C GLY A 354 6.12 -6.59 -1.01
N ASN A 355 7.36 -6.43 -0.57
CA ASN A 355 8.16 -7.44 0.14
C ASN A 355 9.41 -6.80 0.74
N SER A 356 9.27 -5.99 1.77
CA SER A 356 10.45 -5.47 2.45
C SER A 356 10.63 -6.13 3.79
N SER A 357 11.47 -7.07 3.77
CA SER A 357 12.13 -7.77 4.85
C SER A 357 11.41 -7.75 6.22
N PRO A 358 11.19 -8.88 6.74
CA PRO A 358 11.23 -10.16 6.06
C PRO A 358 9.85 -10.62 5.57
N SER A 359 8.78 -9.86 5.84
CA SER A 359 7.39 -10.27 5.62
C SER A 359 6.90 -10.00 4.20
N THR A 360 6.08 -10.92 3.69
CA THR A 360 5.45 -10.85 2.37
C THR A 360 3.96 -10.51 2.52
N PRO A 361 3.50 -9.33 2.07
CA PRO A 361 2.10 -8.93 2.14
C PRO A 361 1.23 -9.50 1.01
N TYR A 362 1.82 -9.93 -0.11
CA TYR A 362 1.08 -10.70 -1.10
C TYR A 362 0.73 -12.07 -0.54
N THR A 363 -0.53 -12.50 -0.68
CA THR A 363 -1.06 -13.70 -0.06
C THR A 363 -1.86 -14.53 -1.05
N VAL A 364 -2.33 -15.68 -0.62
CA VAL A 364 -3.17 -16.58 -1.41
C VAL A 364 -4.61 -16.58 -0.90
N ASN A 365 -5.55 -16.88 -1.79
CA ASN A 365 -6.94 -17.12 -1.41
C ASN A 365 -7.11 -18.51 -0.77
N LYS A 366 -8.33 -18.86 -0.37
CA LYS A 366 -8.62 -20.14 0.28
C LYS A 366 -8.46 -21.38 -0.62
N ALA A 367 -8.32 -21.17 -1.94
CA ALA A 367 -7.97 -22.22 -2.89
C ALA A 367 -6.44 -22.35 -3.09
N GLY A 368 -5.63 -21.60 -2.32
CA GLY A 368 -4.17 -21.60 -2.42
C GLY A 368 -3.64 -20.88 -3.66
N LYS A 369 -4.47 -20.09 -4.35
CA LYS A 369 -4.07 -19.30 -5.53
C LYS A 369 -3.84 -17.84 -5.15
N GLY A 370 -2.75 -17.25 -5.64
CA GLY A 370 -2.39 -15.85 -5.40
C GLY A 370 -1.34 -15.33 -6.37
N PRO A 371 -0.97 -14.03 -6.26
CA PRO A 371 0.02 -13.45 -7.15
C PRO A 371 1.39 -14.10 -6.98
N ALA A 372 2.06 -14.37 -8.11
CA ALA A 372 3.51 -14.56 -8.14
C ALA A 372 4.14 -13.17 -8.33
N TRP A 373 4.82 -12.69 -7.30
CA TRP A 373 5.44 -11.37 -7.28
C TRP A 373 6.96 -11.51 -7.20
N ASP A 374 7.64 -10.72 -8.01
CA ASP A 374 9.10 -10.62 -7.92
C ASP A 374 9.54 -9.17 -8.19
N ASN A 375 10.66 -8.79 -7.59
CA ASN A 375 11.23 -7.46 -7.71
C ASN A 375 12.48 -7.48 -8.59
N SER A 376 12.55 -6.54 -9.52
CA SER A 376 13.74 -6.32 -10.32
C SER A 376 14.48 -5.05 -9.91
N LEU A 377 15.64 -4.82 -10.53
CA LEU A 377 16.37 -3.58 -10.36
C LEU A 377 15.53 -2.39 -10.82
N PHE A 378 15.90 -1.21 -10.36
CA PHE A 378 15.17 0.02 -10.60
C PHE A 378 15.05 0.35 -12.09
N GLU A 379 16.09 0.05 -12.86
CA GLU A 379 16.20 0.37 -14.27
C GLU A 379 15.60 -0.66 -15.22
N ASP A 380 15.57 -1.95 -14.88
CA ASP A 380 15.32 -3.05 -15.81
C ASP A 380 13.97 -3.79 -15.61
N ASN A 381 13.10 -3.27 -14.75
CA ASN A 381 11.87 -3.95 -14.39
C ASN A 381 10.91 -4.19 -15.58
N ALA A 382 10.87 -3.30 -16.54
CA ALA A 382 10.01 -3.47 -17.71
C ALA A 382 10.46 -4.67 -18.52
N GLU A 383 11.76 -4.80 -18.76
CA GLU A 383 12.38 -5.91 -19.47
C GLU A 383 12.24 -7.22 -18.71
N PHE A 384 12.39 -7.19 -17.37
CA PHE A 384 12.17 -8.34 -16.51
C PHE A 384 10.73 -8.87 -16.62
N GLY A 385 9.74 -7.98 -16.45
CA GLY A 385 8.33 -8.35 -16.58
C GLY A 385 7.95 -8.82 -17.98
N PHE A 386 8.55 -8.26 -19.01
CA PHE A 386 8.41 -8.74 -20.38
C PHE A 386 9.02 -10.12 -20.56
N GLY A 387 10.17 -10.38 -19.97
CA GLY A 387 10.79 -11.70 -19.94
C GLY A 387 9.92 -12.76 -19.24
N MET A 388 9.30 -12.41 -18.10
CA MET A 388 8.33 -13.28 -17.42
C MET A 388 7.15 -13.63 -18.33
N TYR A 389 6.60 -12.65 -19.05
CA TYR A 389 5.53 -12.87 -20.00
C TYR A 389 5.94 -13.82 -21.14
N LEU A 390 7.08 -13.56 -21.77
CA LEU A 390 7.58 -14.39 -22.87
C LEU A 390 7.87 -15.83 -22.42
N ALA A 391 8.41 -16.01 -21.22
CA ALA A 391 8.63 -17.34 -20.65
C ALA A 391 7.29 -18.08 -20.45
N GLN A 392 6.30 -17.43 -19.84
CA GLN A 392 4.96 -17.99 -19.65
C GLN A 392 4.29 -18.34 -20.99
N LYS A 393 4.36 -17.45 -21.98
CA LYS A 393 3.82 -17.66 -23.33
C LYS A 393 4.44 -18.90 -23.98
N THR A 394 5.77 -18.99 -23.98
CA THR A 394 6.51 -20.11 -24.59
C THR A 394 6.21 -21.44 -23.90
N LEU A 395 6.19 -21.47 -22.57
CA LEU A 395 5.85 -22.68 -21.80
C LEU A 395 4.42 -23.12 -22.12
N ARG A 396 3.48 -22.20 -22.11
CA ARG A 396 2.07 -22.47 -22.41
C ARG A 396 1.85 -22.99 -23.83
N GLU A 397 2.53 -22.42 -24.83
CA GLU A 397 2.50 -22.90 -26.21
C GLU A 397 3.06 -24.33 -26.34
N SER A 398 4.18 -24.61 -25.65
CA SER A 398 4.77 -25.95 -25.62
C SER A 398 3.84 -26.98 -24.98
N LEU A 399 3.19 -26.63 -23.86
CA LEU A 399 2.19 -27.50 -23.22
C LEU A 399 0.97 -27.69 -24.11
N SER A 400 0.51 -26.64 -24.77
CA SER A 400 -0.63 -26.68 -25.70
C SER A 400 -0.37 -27.64 -26.90
N ALA A 401 0.86 -27.70 -27.39
CA ALA A 401 1.24 -28.67 -28.44
C ALA A 401 1.11 -30.12 -27.96
N LYS A 402 1.55 -30.41 -26.72
CA LYS A 402 1.39 -31.74 -26.11
C LYS A 402 -0.07 -32.09 -25.86
N VAL A 403 -0.89 -31.12 -25.39
CA VAL A 403 -2.34 -31.30 -25.22
C VAL A 403 -3.00 -31.72 -26.55
N LYS A 404 -2.66 -31.03 -27.66
CA LYS A 404 -3.19 -31.37 -28.98
C LYS A 404 -2.83 -32.79 -29.36
N ALA A 405 -1.58 -33.23 -29.16
CA ALA A 405 -1.14 -34.60 -29.49
C ALA A 405 -1.90 -35.67 -28.67
N VAL A 406 -2.14 -35.44 -27.37
CA VAL A 406 -2.94 -36.36 -26.55
C VAL A 406 -4.42 -36.36 -26.95
N ALA A 407 -4.97 -35.21 -27.32
CA ALA A 407 -6.37 -35.07 -27.77
C ALA A 407 -6.69 -35.83 -29.07
N GLU A 408 -5.70 -36.04 -29.95
CA GLU A 408 -5.86 -36.84 -31.17
C GLU A 408 -6.20 -38.31 -30.88
N THR A 409 -5.77 -38.83 -29.74
CA THR A 409 -5.88 -40.25 -29.38
C THR A 409 -6.89 -40.51 -28.23
N ASN A 410 -7.37 -39.49 -27.57
CA ASN A 410 -8.27 -39.62 -26.41
C ASN A 410 -9.45 -38.65 -26.49
N ALA A 411 -10.66 -39.21 -26.62
CA ALA A 411 -11.88 -38.41 -26.83
C ALA A 411 -12.28 -37.55 -25.59
N GLU A 412 -11.99 -38.01 -24.36
CA GLU A 412 -12.28 -37.24 -23.14
C GLU A 412 -11.33 -36.02 -23.03
N VAL A 413 -10.06 -36.23 -23.30
CA VAL A 413 -9.08 -35.14 -23.36
C VAL A 413 -9.42 -34.18 -24.51
N LYS A 414 -9.87 -34.67 -25.65
CA LYS A 414 -10.26 -33.82 -26.77
C LYS A 414 -11.40 -32.88 -26.41
N ALA A 415 -12.45 -33.36 -25.76
CA ALA A 415 -13.58 -32.52 -25.36
C ALA A 415 -13.15 -31.41 -24.35
N ALA A 416 -12.28 -31.74 -23.40
CA ALA A 416 -11.73 -30.76 -22.46
C ALA A 416 -10.76 -29.77 -23.15
N ALA A 417 -9.94 -30.25 -24.08
CA ALA A 417 -9.01 -29.43 -24.86
C ALA A 417 -9.76 -28.43 -25.77
N ASP A 418 -10.83 -28.88 -26.44
CA ASP A 418 -11.65 -28.01 -27.28
C ASP A 418 -12.19 -26.81 -26.46
N LYS A 419 -12.65 -27.06 -25.22
CA LYS A 419 -13.10 -26.01 -24.30
C LYS A 419 -11.96 -25.10 -23.82
N PHE A 420 -10.80 -25.67 -23.51
CA PHE A 420 -9.58 -24.92 -23.12
C PHE A 420 -9.13 -23.99 -24.27
N PHE A 421 -9.11 -24.46 -25.52
CA PHE A 421 -8.72 -23.64 -26.67
C PHE A 421 -9.79 -22.60 -27.06
N GLU A 422 -11.08 -22.87 -26.82
CA GLU A 422 -12.15 -21.87 -27.00
C GLU A 422 -11.94 -20.65 -26.08
N THR A 423 -11.45 -20.87 -24.85
CA THR A 423 -11.22 -19.84 -23.84
C THR A 423 -9.76 -19.37 -23.75
N TYR A 424 -8.91 -19.78 -24.69
CA TYR A 424 -7.44 -19.66 -24.59
C TYR A 424 -6.96 -18.25 -24.22
N ASP A 425 -7.55 -17.21 -24.78
CA ASP A 425 -7.14 -15.84 -24.57
C ASP A 425 -7.97 -15.10 -23.50
N ASP A 426 -8.95 -15.74 -22.88
CA ASP A 426 -9.78 -15.16 -21.83
C ASP A 426 -9.29 -15.58 -20.43
N THR A 427 -8.65 -14.67 -19.70
CA THR A 427 -8.13 -14.92 -18.33
C THR A 427 -9.24 -15.29 -17.34
N ALA A 428 -10.47 -14.83 -17.55
CA ALA A 428 -11.57 -15.05 -16.60
C ALA A 428 -12.11 -16.49 -16.64
N THR A 429 -12.17 -17.10 -17.83
CA THR A 429 -12.79 -18.42 -18.04
C THR A 429 -11.78 -19.53 -18.32
N ASN A 430 -10.56 -19.18 -18.77
CA ASN A 430 -9.56 -20.18 -19.15
C ASN A 430 -9.06 -21.02 -17.95
N THR A 431 -9.03 -20.47 -16.75
CA THR A 431 -8.57 -21.20 -15.55
C THR A 431 -9.43 -22.43 -15.26
N GLU A 432 -10.76 -22.29 -15.29
CA GLU A 432 -11.67 -23.40 -15.10
C GLU A 432 -11.54 -24.47 -16.19
N ALA A 433 -11.42 -24.03 -17.45
CA ALA A 433 -11.21 -24.92 -18.58
C ALA A 433 -9.85 -25.66 -18.50
N ALA A 434 -8.80 -25.00 -18.04
CA ALA A 434 -7.48 -25.61 -17.79
C ALA A 434 -7.54 -26.65 -16.68
N ASP A 435 -8.21 -26.35 -15.55
CA ASP A 435 -8.38 -27.27 -14.44
C ASP A 435 -9.14 -28.55 -14.88
N ALA A 436 -10.20 -28.38 -15.68
CA ALA A 436 -10.95 -29.52 -16.27
C ALA A 436 -10.10 -30.35 -17.24
N LEU A 437 -9.25 -29.68 -18.06
CA LEU A 437 -8.31 -30.35 -18.95
C LEU A 437 -7.26 -31.16 -18.18
N VAL A 438 -6.69 -30.60 -17.11
CA VAL A 438 -5.73 -31.30 -16.25
C VAL A 438 -6.38 -32.54 -15.64
N ALA A 439 -7.61 -32.45 -15.13
CA ALA A 439 -8.34 -33.61 -14.57
C ALA A 439 -8.58 -34.73 -15.61
N ALA A 440 -8.77 -34.39 -16.88
CA ALA A 440 -8.86 -35.38 -17.97
C ALA A 440 -7.49 -35.99 -18.29
N LEU A 441 -6.43 -35.20 -18.30
CA LEU A 441 -5.05 -35.64 -18.60
C LEU A 441 -4.49 -36.55 -17.50
N GLU A 442 -4.83 -36.34 -16.22
CA GLU A 442 -4.43 -37.20 -15.10
C GLU A 442 -4.85 -38.65 -15.25
N LYS A 443 -5.88 -38.94 -16.06
CA LYS A 443 -6.38 -40.28 -16.36
C LYS A 443 -5.62 -40.97 -17.48
N VAL A 444 -4.72 -40.27 -18.19
CA VAL A 444 -4.04 -40.77 -19.40
C VAL A 444 -2.61 -41.14 -19.11
N ASP A 445 -2.25 -42.41 -19.35
CA ASP A 445 -0.88 -42.91 -19.18
C ASP A 445 -0.07 -42.69 -20.47
N SER A 446 0.32 -41.43 -20.75
CA SER A 446 1.25 -41.09 -21.84
C SER A 446 2.31 -40.11 -21.34
N ALA A 447 3.45 -40.06 -22.05
CA ALA A 447 4.55 -39.17 -21.69
C ALA A 447 4.12 -37.67 -21.75
N ASP A 448 3.38 -37.31 -22.80
CA ASP A 448 2.90 -35.93 -23.01
C ASP A 448 1.85 -35.52 -21.95
N ALA A 449 0.92 -36.42 -21.59
CA ALA A 449 -0.05 -36.14 -20.53
C ALA A 449 0.65 -35.91 -19.20
N LYS A 450 1.59 -36.76 -18.83
CA LYS A 450 2.39 -36.60 -17.61
C LYS A 450 3.22 -35.32 -17.61
N ALA A 451 3.78 -34.93 -18.74
CA ALA A 451 4.53 -33.67 -18.86
C ALA A 451 3.63 -32.45 -18.66
N VAL A 452 2.39 -32.46 -19.24
CA VAL A 452 1.45 -31.37 -19.03
C VAL A 452 0.98 -31.29 -17.58
N VAL A 453 0.64 -32.44 -16.97
CA VAL A 453 0.21 -32.49 -15.56
C VAL A 453 1.31 -32.02 -14.61
N LYS A 454 2.59 -32.34 -14.89
CA LYS A 454 3.74 -31.88 -14.12
C LYS A 454 3.84 -30.34 -14.12
N ASP A 455 3.66 -29.73 -15.28
CA ASP A 455 3.84 -28.29 -15.48
C ASP A 455 2.49 -27.56 -15.60
N LYS A 456 1.43 -28.11 -15.01
CA LYS A 456 0.03 -27.66 -15.12
C LYS A 456 -0.18 -26.20 -14.73
N ASP A 457 0.64 -25.67 -13.82
CA ASP A 457 0.53 -24.29 -13.34
C ASP A 457 0.80 -23.26 -14.45
N PHE A 458 1.50 -23.64 -15.52
CA PHE A 458 1.72 -22.78 -16.70
C PHE A 458 0.64 -22.91 -17.78
N LEU A 459 -0.37 -23.78 -17.61
CA LEU A 459 -1.36 -24.04 -18.65
C LEU A 459 -2.40 -22.92 -18.77
N ALA A 460 -2.98 -22.49 -17.65
CA ALA A 460 -3.97 -21.41 -17.63
C ALA A 460 -3.35 -20.07 -18.02
N LYS A 461 -4.13 -19.21 -18.73
CA LYS A 461 -3.71 -17.85 -19.05
C LYS A 461 -3.46 -17.06 -17.78
N LYS A 462 -2.31 -16.42 -17.67
CA LYS A 462 -1.94 -15.53 -16.55
C LYS A 462 -2.28 -14.08 -16.91
N SER A 463 -2.56 -13.30 -15.87
CA SER A 463 -2.69 -11.85 -15.92
C SER A 463 -1.32 -11.26 -15.62
N GLN A 464 -0.65 -10.68 -16.62
CA GLN A 464 0.71 -10.16 -16.50
C GLN A 464 0.69 -8.67 -16.20
N TRP A 465 1.31 -8.26 -15.08
CA TRP A 465 1.41 -6.88 -14.63
C TRP A 465 2.85 -6.47 -14.36
N ILE A 466 3.20 -5.25 -14.76
CA ILE A 466 4.47 -4.60 -14.44
C ILE A 466 4.15 -3.38 -13.58
N PHE A 467 4.59 -3.37 -12.32
CA PHE A 467 4.34 -2.32 -11.35
C PHE A 467 5.58 -1.46 -11.12
N GLY A 468 5.40 -0.16 -10.94
CA GLY A 468 6.46 0.74 -10.51
C GLY A 468 6.02 2.18 -10.35
N GLY A 469 6.87 2.99 -9.73
CA GLY A 469 6.63 4.43 -9.51
C GLY A 469 7.00 5.27 -10.74
N ASP A 470 6.71 6.57 -10.65
CA ASP A 470 7.01 7.53 -11.72
C ASP A 470 8.51 7.71 -11.96
N GLY A 471 9.36 7.63 -10.94
CA GLY A 471 10.81 7.69 -11.11
C GLY A 471 11.33 6.56 -12.01
N TRP A 472 10.75 5.38 -11.93
CA TRP A 472 11.01 4.30 -12.88
C TRP A 472 10.47 4.61 -14.27
N ALA A 473 9.15 4.79 -14.37
CA ALA A 473 8.47 4.82 -15.68
C ALA A 473 8.78 6.07 -16.52
N TYR A 474 9.01 7.22 -15.88
CA TYR A 474 9.27 8.49 -16.57
C TYR A 474 10.75 8.76 -16.81
N ASP A 475 11.64 8.16 -16.01
CA ASP A 475 13.07 8.47 -16.00
C ASP A 475 13.92 7.24 -16.31
N ILE A 476 14.39 6.50 -15.30
CA ILE A 476 15.46 5.52 -15.45
C ILE A 476 15.02 4.28 -16.24
N GLY A 477 13.79 3.78 -16.03
CA GLY A 477 13.24 2.62 -16.73
C GLY A 477 12.43 2.95 -17.99
N PHE A 478 12.40 4.22 -18.42
CA PHE A 478 11.57 4.64 -19.55
C PHE A 478 11.90 3.89 -20.85
N GLY A 479 13.18 3.62 -21.12
CA GLY A 479 13.58 2.88 -22.33
C GLY A 479 12.98 1.48 -22.37
N GLY A 480 12.96 0.76 -21.25
CA GLY A 480 12.32 -0.54 -21.14
C GLY A 480 10.79 -0.47 -21.24
N VAL A 481 10.16 0.53 -20.58
CA VAL A 481 8.71 0.77 -20.73
C VAL A 481 8.35 1.00 -22.19
N ASP A 482 9.09 1.85 -22.90
CA ASP A 482 8.89 2.14 -24.31
C ASP A 482 9.03 0.88 -25.18
N HIS A 483 10.05 0.05 -24.91
CA HIS A 483 10.28 -1.20 -25.62
C HIS A 483 9.12 -2.20 -25.41
N VAL A 484 8.63 -2.35 -24.19
CA VAL A 484 7.48 -3.25 -23.89
C VAL A 484 6.22 -2.77 -24.60
N LEU A 485 5.94 -1.45 -24.57
CA LEU A 485 4.80 -0.88 -25.28
C LEU A 485 4.93 -1.07 -26.81
N ALA A 486 6.15 -0.99 -27.34
CA ALA A 486 6.42 -1.21 -28.76
C ALA A 486 6.27 -2.68 -29.20
N SER A 487 6.32 -3.64 -28.29
CA SER A 487 6.30 -5.07 -28.59
C SER A 487 4.97 -5.57 -29.18
N GLY A 488 3.86 -4.91 -28.85
CA GLY A 488 2.50 -5.36 -29.19
C GLY A 488 2.00 -6.55 -28.38
N GLU A 489 2.74 -7.02 -27.38
CA GLU A 489 2.40 -8.17 -26.54
C GLU A 489 1.39 -7.81 -25.43
N ASP A 490 0.63 -8.79 -24.97
CA ASP A 490 -0.44 -8.66 -23.96
C ASP A 490 0.14 -8.53 -22.53
N VAL A 491 0.59 -7.32 -22.20
CA VAL A 491 1.22 -6.98 -20.92
C VAL A 491 0.63 -5.69 -20.36
N ASN A 492 0.26 -5.70 -19.09
CA ASN A 492 -0.28 -4.54 -18.39
C ASN A 492 0.81 -3.82 -17.60
N ILE A 493 1.03 -2.53 -17.87
CA ILE A 493 1.93 -1.65 -17.11
C ILE A 493 1.09 -0.73 -16.22
N PHE A 494 1.37 -0.72 -14.91
CA PHE A 494 0.71 0.15 -13.95
C PHE A 494 1.72 1.07 -13.24
N VAL A 495 1.55 2.37 -13.43
CA VAL A 495 2.44 3.40 -12.87
C VAL A 495 1.77 4.06 -11.66
N PHE A 496 2.34 3.86 -10.46
CA PHE A 496 1.97 4.61 -9.26
C PHE A 496 2.62 6.00 -9.32
N ASN A 497 1.88 6.97 -9.85
CA ASN A 497 2.43 8.31 -10.08
C ASN A 497 2.32 9.17 -8.81
N THR A 498 3.38 9.18 -8.02
CA THR A 498 3.54 10.05 -6.85
C THR A 498 4.22 11.38 -7.19
N GLU A 499 4.60 11.59 -8.45
CA GLU A 499 5.22 12.81 -8.96
C GLU A 499 6.60 13.13 -8.34
N VAL A 500 7.22 12.15 -7.66
CA VAL A 500 8.58 12.21 -7.10
C VAL A 500 9.16 10.80 -6.98
N TYR A 501 10.48 10.68 -6.88
CA TYR A 501 11.13 9.47 -6.34
C TYR A 501 10.80 9.35 -4.85
N SER A 502 9.68 8.74 -4.51
CA SER A 502 9.12 8.79 -3.16
C SER A 502 9.95 8.01 -2.13
N ASN A 503 10.37 6.79 -2.46
CA ASN A 503 11.08 5.90 -1.54
C ASN A 503 12.47 6.40 -1.15
N THR A 504 13.20 6.98 -2.08
CA THR A 504 14.58 7.45 -1.87
C THR A 504 14.67 8.79 -1.15
N GLY A 505 13.54 9.50 -0.96
CA GLY A 505 13.47 10.73 -0.18
C GLY A 505 12.87 11.95 -0.87
N GLY A 506 12.08 11.75 -1.93
CA GLY A 506 11.32 12.84 -2.58
C GLY A 506 12.11 13.65 -3.60
N GLN A 507 12.99 13.00 -4.36
CA GLN A 507 13.72 13.63 -5.46
C GLN A 507 12.78 13.93 -6.64
N SER A 508 13.10 14.98 -7.36
CA SER A 508 12.36 15.38 -8.56
C SER A 508 12.50 14.33 -9.67
N SER A 509 11.38 13.87 -10.21
CA SER A 509 11.29 13.06 -11.43
C SER A 509 10.85 13.90 -12.64
N LYS A 510 10.76 13.29 -13.82
CA LYS A 510 10.13 13.93 -14.99
C LYS A 510 8.60 14.03 -14.86
N ALA A 511 8.01 13.31 -13.90
CA ALA A 511 6.61 13.46 -13.52
C ALA A 511 6.36 14.63 -12.54
N THR A 512 7.39 15.19 -11.92
CA THR A 512 7.24 16.29 -10.97
C THR A 512 6.69 17.54 -11.68
N PRO A 513 5.59 18.14 -11.20
CA PRO A 513 4.92 19.24 -11.85
C PRO A 513 5.68 20.57 -11.73
N THR A 514 5.38 21.50 -12.65
CA THR A 514 5.88 22.88 -12.60
C THR A 514 5.49 23.55 -11.26
N GLY A 515 6.47 24.18 -10.62
CA GLY A 515 6.30 24.88 -9.34
C GLY A 515 6.41 24.00 -8.10
N ALA A 516 6.37 22.68 -8.23
CA ALA A 516 6.55 21.78 -7.08
C ALA A 516 8.00 21.79 -6.57
N VAL A 517 8.17 21.90 -5.27
CA VAL A 517 9.45 21.75 -4.57
C VAL A 517 9.68 20.28 -4.28
N ALA A 518 10.85 19.78 -4.68
CA ALA A 518 11.33 18.42 -4.39
C ALA A 518 12.84 18.47 -4.15
N GLN A 519 13.45 17.38 -3.73
CA GLN A 519 14.92 17.27 -3.72
C GLN A 519 15.42 17.45 -5.15
N PHE A 520 16.54 18.15 -5.32
CA PHE A 520 17.10 18.63 -6.60
C PHE A 520 16.23 19.64 -7.37
N ALA A 521 15.09 20.06 -6.80
CA ALA A 521 14.24 21.13 -7.30
C ALA A 521 13.79 22.05 -6.16
N ALA A 522 14.73 22.47 -5.30
CA ALA A 522 14.45 23.28 -4.11
C ALA A 522 13.84 24.66 -4.44
N GLY A 523 14.17 25.21 -5.62
CA GLY A 523 13.58 26.45 -6.15
C GLY A 523 12.31 26.27 -6.97
N GLY A 524 11.64 25.10 -6.87
CA GLY A 524 10.49 24.73 -7.69
C GLY A 524 10.88 24.25 -9.08
N LYS A 525 10.21 23.22 -9.57
CA LYS A 525 10.40 22.69 -10.93
C LYS A 525 10.02 23.74 -11.97
N GLU A 526 10.89 24.02 -12.93
CA GLU A 526 10.67 25.09 -13.91
C GLU A 526 10.01 24.60 -15.20
N ILE A 527 10.21 23.32 -15.56
CA ILE A 527 9.67 22.73 -16.78
C ILE A 527 8.42 21.88 -16.48
N LYS A 528 7.58 21.70 -17.49
CA LYS A 528 6.39 20.86 -17.40
C LYS A 528 6.75 19.38 -17.24
N GLN A 529 5.80 18.60 -16.76
CA GLN A 529 5.88 17.14 -16.71
C GLN A 529 6.08 16.55 -18.12
N LYS A 530 6.79 15.42 -18.18
CA LYS A 530 6.81 14.55 -19.36
C LYS A 530 5.40 13.99 -19.57
N ASP A 531 4.89 13.99 -20.77
CA ASP A 531 3.61 13.39 -21.11
C ASP A 531 3.79 11.92 -21.51
N LEU A 532 3.93 11.04 -20.52
CA LEU A 532 4.11 9.61 -20.74
C LEU A 532 2.90 8.98 -21.45
N ALA A 533 1.68 9.42 -21.09
CA ALA A 533 0.46 8.95 -21.74
C ALA A 533 0.40 9.33 -23.21
N GLY A 534 0.74 10.58 -23.55
CA GLY A 534 0.80 11.07 -24.93
C GLY A 534 1.82 10.30 -25.78
N ILE A 535 3.00 9.97 -25.20
CA ILE A 535 4.02 9.14 -25.86
C ILE A 535 3.47 7.74 -26.15
N ALA A 536 2.85 7.10 -25.15
CA ALA A 536 2.26 5.76 -25.32
C ALA A 536 1.11 5.74 -26.35
N MET A 537 0.23 6.75 -26.33
CA MET A 537 -0.84 6.87 -27.32
C MET A 537 -0.34 7.03 -28.76
N SER A 538 0.88 7.56 -28.95
CA SER A 538 1.47 7.76 -30.29
C SER A 538 1.73 6.46 -31.04
N TYR A 539 1.80 5.31 -30.35
CA TYR A 539 1.86 3.97 -30.99
C TYR A 539 0.56 3.59 -31.70
N GLY A 540 -0.58 4.15 -31.28
CA GLY A 540 -1.90 3.90 -31.90
C GLY A 540 -2.56 2.57 -31.56
N TYR A 541 -1.80 1.59 -31.04
CA TYR A 541 -2.26 0.26 -30.63
C TYR A 541 -2.03 -0.05 -29.14
N VAL A 542 -1.53 0.89 -28.36
CA VAL A 542 -1.38 0.74 -26.90
C VAL A 542 -2.63 1.23 -26.19
N TYR A 543 -3.22 0.42 -25.31
CA TYR A 543 -4.26 0.90 -24.42
C TYR A 543 -3.65 1.86 -23.38
N VAL A 544 -4.25 3.05 -23.21
CA VAL A 544 -3.73 4.03 -22.26
C VAL A 544 -4.86 4.58 -21.39
N ALA A 545 -4.66 4.59 -20.07
CA ALA A 545 -5.61 5.23 -19.16
C ALA A 545 -4.88 6.10 -18.12
N GLN A 546 -5.49 7.24 -17.81
CA GLN A 546 -5.07 8.08 -16.70
C GLN A 546 -6.21 8.11 -15.68
N VAL A 547 -5.90 7.70 -14.43
CA VAL A 547 -6.89 7.39 -13.40
C VAL A 547 -6.58 8.09 -12.08
N SER A 548 -7.60 8.22 -11.22
CA SER A 548 -7.46 8.68 -9.83
C SER A 548 -8.58 8.07 -9.00
N MET A 549 -8.22 7.26 -8.01
CA MET A 549 -9.18 6.48 -7.21
C MET A 549 -10.19 7.39 -6.52
N GLY A 550 -9.72 8.37 -5.75
CA GLY A 550 -10.58 9.27 -4.98
C GLY A 550 -11.45 10.21 -5.83
N ALA A 551 -11.07 10.41 -7.10
CA ALA A 551 -11.85 11.24 -8.02
C ALA A 551 -13.00 10.47 -8.67
N ASN A 552 -12.76 9.22 -9.11
CA ASN A 552 -13.78 8.41 -9.76
C ASN A 552 -13.50 6.90 -9.64
N TYR A 553 -14.08 6.28 -8.62
CA TYR A 553 -13.95 4.85 -8.35
C TYR A 553 -14.38 3.96 -9.52
N ASN A 554 -15.46 4.33 -10.22
CA ASN A 554 -15.99 3.54 -11.34
C ASN A 554 -15.11 3.62 -12.59
N GLN A 555 -14.54 4.81 -12.88
CA GLN A 555 -13.62 4.99 -14.01
C GLN A 555 -12.36 4.15 -13.80
N LEU A 556 -11.84 4.10 -12.58
CA LEU A 556 -10.69 3.26 -12.23
C LEU A 556 -10.95 1.78 -12.52
N ILE A 557 -12.06 1.22 -12.01
CA ILE A 557 -12.40 -0.19 -12.23
C ILE A 557 -12.59 -0.46 -13.73
N LYS A 558 -13.24 0.47 -14.44
CA LYS A 558 -13.45 0.35 -15.88
C LYS A 558 -12.12 0.32 -16.62
N ALA A 559 -11.21 1.24 -16.31
CA ALA A 559 -9.88 1.29 -16.93
C ALA A 559 -9.06 0.01 -16.69
N ILE A 560 -9.07 -0.52 -15.46
CA ILE A 560 -8.38 -1.77 -15.10
C ILE A 560 -8.98 -2.95 -15.87
N LYS A 561 -10.31 -3.05 -16.00
CA LYS A 561 -10.98 -4.11 -16.77
C LYS A 561 -10.69 -4.04 -18.26
N GLU A 562 -10.74 -2.83 -18.81
CA GLU A 562 -10.43 -2.62 -20.24
C GLU A 562 -8.99 -3.00 -20.56
N ALA A 563 -8.03 -2.63 -19.68
CA ALA A 563 -6.63 -3.01 -19.84
C ALA A 563 -6.44 -4.53 -19.80
N GLU A 564 -7.05 -5.22 -18.82
CA GLU A 564 -6.95 -6.68 -18.70
C GLU A 564 -7.60 -7.45 -19.86
N SER A 565 -8.67 -6.90 -20.44
CA SER A 565 -9.35 -7.51 -21.58
C SER A 565 -8.76 -7.13 -22.95
N TYR A 566 -7.83 -6.20 -22.98
CA TYR A 566 -7.19 -5.76 -24.20
C TYR A 566 -6.04 -6.71 -24.57
N HIS A 567 -6.09 -7.29 -25.79
CA HIS A 567 -5.05 -8.21 -26.27
C HIS A 567 -3.89 -7.43 -26.91
N GLY A 568 -3.14 -6.74 -26.09
CA GLY A 568 -2.00 -5.92 -26.47
C GLY A 568 -1.44 -5.18 -25.26
N PRO A 569 -0.40 -4.34 -25.43
CA PRO A 569 0.20 -3.63 -24.32
C PRO A 569 -0.74 -2.55 -23.78
N SER A 570 -0.81 -2.48 -22.45
CA SER A 570 -1.63 -1.51 -21.73
C SER A 570 -0.78 -0.67 -20.78
N LEU A 571 -1.07 0.63 -20.66
CA LEU A 571 -0.45 1.56 -19.72
C LEU A 571 -1.52 2.27 -18.91
N ILE A 572 -1.52 2.05 -17.60
CA ILE A 572 -2.37 2.81 -16.66
C ILE A 572 -1.49 3.69 -15.79
N ILE A 573 -1.77 4.99 -15.76
CA ILE A 573 -1.07 5.97 -14.92
C ILE A 573 -2.04 6.45 -13.83
N ALA A 574 -1.74 6.11 -12.59
CA ALA A 574 -2.58 6.39 -11.44
C ALA A 574 -2.00 7.51 -10.58
N TYR A 575 -2.76 8.58 -10.35
CA TYR A 575 -2.37 9.61 -9.38
C TYR A 575 -2.40 9.03 -7.97
N ALA A 576 -1.26 9.03 -7.30
CA ALA A 576 -1.08 8.42 -5.99
C ALA A 576 -0.55 9.44 -4.97
N PRO A 577 -1.40 10.01 -4.10
CA PRO A 577 -0.95 10.93 -3.07
C PRO A 577 0.10 10.32 -2.16
N CYS A 578 1.17 11.08 -1.91
CA CYS A 578 2.31 10.66 -1.10
C CYS A 578 2.53 11.62 0.08
N ILE A 579 3.14 11.12 1.15
CA ILE A 579 3.55 11.96 2.29
C ILE A 579 4.49 13.09 1.85
N ASN A 580 5.25 12.90 0.76
CA ASN A 580 6.12 13.92 0.17
C ASN A 580 5.35 15.11 -0.43
N HIS A 581 4.07 14.95 -0.78
CA HIS A 581 3.21 16.08 -1.19
C HIS A 581 2.96 17.02 -0.01
N ARG A 582 3.06 16.51 1.22
CA ARG A 582 2.80 17.26 2.45
C ARG A 582 1.43 17.94 2.41
N ILE A 583 0.39 17.13 2.13
CA ILE A 583 -1.01 17.56 2.11
C ILE A 583 -1.34 18.21 3.46
N ARG A 584 -1.78 19.44 3.46
CA ARG A 584 -1.94 20.26 4.67
C ARG A 584 -2.99 19.71 5.64
N VAL A 585 -4.03 19.09 5.10
CA VAL A 585 -5.10 18.45 5.88
C VAL A 585 -4.75 17.00 6.29
N GLY A 586 -3.58 16.50 5.90
CA GLY A 586 -3.05 15.18 6.25
C GLY A 586 -3.48 14.08 5.29
N MET A 587 -2.75 12.95 5.36
CA MET A 587 -2.95 11.79 4.48
C MET A 587 -4.31 11.10 4.66
N SER A 588 -5.00 11.31 5.79
CA SER A 588 -6.38 10.83 5.97
C SER A 588 -7.36 11.39 4.91
N LYS A 589 -7.00 12.49 4.27
CA LYS A 589 -7.77 13.16 3.21
C LYS A 589 -7.24 12.89 1.80
N ALA A 590 -6.34 11.91 1.62
CA ALA A 590 -5.74 11.59 0.33
C ALA A 590 -6.77 11.43 -0.80
N MET A 591 -7.87 10.71 -0.55
CA MET A 591 -8.96 10.54 -1.54
C MET A 591 -9.68 11.86 -1.89
N ALA A 592 -9.84 12.75 -0.93
CA ALA A 592 -10.41 14.06 -1.18
C ALA A 592 -9.45 14.97 -1.96
N GLU A 593 -8.14 14.85 -1.71
CA GLU A 593 -7.09 15.56 -2.45
C GLU A 593 -7.01 15.07 -3.89
N GLU A 594 -7.14 13.77 -4.14
CA GLU A 594 -7.25 13.19 -5.48
C GLU A 594 -8.44 13.79 -6.25
N LYS A 595 -9.60 13.83 -5.59
CA LYS A 595 -10.79 14.44 -6.19
C LYS A 595 -10.56 15.92 -6.50
N LYS A 596 -9.96 16.66 -5.57
CA LYS A 596 -9.67 18.09 -5.74
C LYS A 596 -8.66 18.33 -6.88
N ALA A 597 -7.67 17.46 -7.06
CA ALA A 597 -6.74 17.52 -8.19
C ALA A 597 -7.48 17.43 -9.54
N VAL A 598 -8.45 16.53 -9.64
CA VAL A 598 -9.27 16.40 -10.86
C VAL A 598 -10.23 17.58 -11.02
N ASP A 599 -10.94 17.99 -9.96
CA ASP A 599 -11.87 19.12 -9.99
C ASP A 599 -11.18 20.44 -10.32
N ALA A 600 -9.89 20.60 -10.01
CA ALA A 600 -9.07 21.77 -10.34
C ALA A 600 -8.42 21.68 -11.74
N GLY A 601 -8.60 20.59 -12.46
CA GLY A 601 -7.94 20.35 -13.75
C GLY A 601 -6.45 20.05 -13.65
N TYR A 602 -5.92 19.86 -12.44
CA TYR A 602 -4.54 19.48 -12.22
C TYR A 602 -4.25 18.07 -12.75
N TRP A 603 -5.18 17.13 -12.57
CA TRP A 603 -5.15 15.77 -13.08
C TRP A 603 -6.38 15.51 -13.94
N ASN A 604 -6.20 14.95 -15.14
CA ASN A 604 -7.31 14.65 -16.05
C ASN A 604 -7.52 13.14 -16.15
N LEU A 605 -8.77 12.69 -16.05
CA LEU A 605 -9.12 11.30 -16.25
C LEU A 605 -9.49 11.09 -17.72
N PHE A 606 -8.90 10.08 -18.35
CA PHE A 606 -9.20 9.68 -19.72
C PHE A 606 -8.80 8.22 -19.98
N ARG A 607 -9.31 7.67 -21.07
CA ARG A 607 -8.97 6.35 -21.59
C ARG A 607 -8.82 6.43 -23.11
N PHE A 608 -7.78 5.79 -23.62
CA PHE A 608 -7.57 5.54 -25.04
C PHE A 608 -7.59 4.03 -25.26
N ASN A 609 -8.64 3.52 -25.90
CA ASN A 609 -8.82 2.10 -26.20
C ASN A 609 -8.77 1.88 -27.71
N PRO A 610 -7.66 1.33 -28.25
CA PRO A 610 -7.52 1.09 -29.68
C PRO A 610 -8.53 0.11 -30.28
N ALA A 611 -9.14 -0.77 -29.45
CA ALA A 611 -10.13 -1.76 -29.87
C ALA A 611 -11.54 -1.16 -30.08
N GLU A 612 -11.79 0.02 -29.54
CA GLU A 612 -13.09 0.69 -29.64
C GLU A 612 -13.16 1.57 -30.90
N GLU A 613 -14.35 1.71 -31.47
CA GLU A 613 -14.60 2.64 -32.58
C GLU A 613 -14.29 4.08 -32.15
N LYS A 614 -14.81 4.48 -31.00
CA LYS A 614 -14.50 5.74 -30.33
C LYS A 614 -13.29 5.55 -29.40
N LYS A 615 -12.09 5.66 -29.96
CA LYS A 615 -10.85 5.29 -29.29
C LYS A 615 -10.54 6.13 -28.03
N PHE A 616 -10.91 7.42 -28.01
CA PHE A 616 -10.59 8.33 -26.90
C PHE A 616 -11.82 8.76 -26.12
N SER A 617 -11.77 8.57 -24.80
CA SER A 617 -12.79 9.00 -23.85
C SER A 617 -12.18 9.95 -22.81
N LEU A 618 -12.60 11.22 -22.80
CA LEU A 618 -12.27 12.17 -21.75
C LEU A 618 -13.27 12.02 -20.61
N ASP A 619 -12.83 11.38 -19.51
CA ASP A 619 -13.69 11.07 -18.35
C ASP A 619 -13.76 12.23 -17.34
N SER A 620 -12.86 13.21 -17.41
CA SER A 620 -12.90 14.46 -16.64
C SER A 620 -13.77 15.50 -17.30
N LYS A 621 -14.42 16.31 -16.47
CA LYS A 621 -15.06 17.56 -16.87
C LYS A 621 -14.04 18.73 -16.83
N ALA A 622 -14.45 19.88 -17.38
CA ALA A 622 -13.71 21.13 -17.19
C ALA A 622 -13.58 21.45 -15.70
N ALA A 623 -12.50 22.13 -15.34
CA ALA A 623 -12.21 22.48 -13.94
C ALA A 623 -13.38 23.28 -13.32
N THR A 624 -13.75 22.89 -12.11
CA THR A 624 -14.82 23.51 -11.29
C THR A 624 -14.28 24.17 -10.04
N VAL A 625 -13.01 23.90 -9.69
CA VAL A 625 -12.28 24.47 -8.56
C VAL A 625 -11.09 25.28 -9.10
N PRO A 626 -10.76 26.43 -8.51
CA PRO A 626 -9.58 27.19 -8.93
C PRO A 626 -8.30 26.37 -8.79
N TYR A 627 -7.48 26.36 -9.83
CA TYR A 627 -6.20 25.61 -9.85
C TYR A 627 -5.29 25.98 -8.68
N GLN A 628 -5.19 27.29 -8.38
CA GLN A 628 -4.38 27.82 -7.29
C GLN A 628 -4.86 27.34 -5.91
N GLU A 629 -6.13 27.03 -5.75
CA GLU A 629 -6.68 26.50 -4.51
C GLU A 629 -6.20 25.07 -4.24
N PHE A 630 -6.04 24.26 -5.29
CA PHE A 630 -5.42 22.94 -5.16
C PHE A 630 -3.95 23.08 -4.73
N LEU A 631 -3.15 23.92 -5.42
CA LEU A 631 -1.74 24.13 -5.07
C LEU A 631 -1.56 24.59 -3.61
N ALA A 632 -2.47 25.45 -3.11
CA ALA A 632 -2.45 25.92 -1.71
C ALA A 632 -2.72 24.78 -0.69
N GLY A 633 -3.27 23.65 -1.12
CA GLY A 633 -3.52 22.46 -0.32
C GLY A 633 -2.27 21.68 0.04
N GLU A 634 -1.16 21.83 -0.72
CA GLU A 634 0.04 21.05 -0.58
C GLU A 634 1.26 21.90 -0.22
N ALA A 635 2.03 21.45 0.79
CA ALA A 635 3.19 22.22 1.23
C ALA A 635 4.34 22.24 0.22
N ARG A 636 4.41 21.29 -0.72
CA ARG A 636 5.41 21.30 -1.81
C ARG A 636 5.27 22.52 -2.72
N TYR A 637 4.10 23.19 -2.77
CA TYR A 637 3.90 24.45 -3.46
C TYR A 637 4.02 25.65 -2.52
N THR A 638 3.32 25.61 -1.38
CA THR A 638 3.29 26.73 -0.44
C THR A 638 4.65 27.02 0.20
N ALA A 639 5.57 26.04 0.21
CA ALA A 639 6.97 26.26 0.65
C ALA A 639 7.70 27.24 -0.27
N LEU A 640 7.50 27.13 -1.61
CA LEU A 640 8.12 28.04 -2.57
C LEU A 640 7.61 29.48 -2.40
N GLN A 641 6.30 29.65 -2.18
CA GLN A 641 5.71 30.98 -1.94
C GLN A 641 6.34 31.69 -0.72
N LYS A 642 6.74 30.91 0.30
CA LYS A 642 7.38 31.46 1.50
C LYS A 642 8.82 31.87 1.28
N VAL A 643 9.54 31.13 0.44
CA VAL A 643 10.97 31.37 0.19
C VAL A 643 11.19 32.38 -0.92
N ASN A 644 10.38 32.33 -1.99
CA ASN A 644 10.51 33.19 -3.17
C ASN A 644 9.13 33.38 -3.82
N LYS A 645 8.39 34.38 -3.34
CA LYS A 645 7.03 34.65 -3.78
C LYS A 645 6.93 34.94 -5.28
N ASP A 646 7.80 35.81 -5.80
CA ASP A 646 7.75 36.21 -7.22
C ASP A 646 7.98 35.04 -8.16
N LYS A 647 8.92 34.17 -7.81
CA LYS A 647 9.17 32.93 -8.57
C LYS A 647 7.99 31.96 -8.46
N ALA A 648 7.40 31.82 -7.28
CA ALA A 648 6.24 30.98 -7.06
C ALA A 648 5.05 31.44 -7.88
N ASP A 649 4.70 32.72 -7.82
CA ASP A 649 3.58 33.31 -8.57
C ASP A 649 3.76 33.10 -10.09
N LYS A 650 4.99 33.28 -10.62
CA LYS A 650 5.30 33.01 -12.02
C LYS A 650 5.12 31.53 -12.39
N LEU A 651 5.69 30.61 -11.59
CA LEU A 651 5.65 29.18 -11.89
C LEU A 651 4.22 28.61 -11.73
N PHE A 652 3.45 29.08 -10.76
CA PHE A 652 2.08 28.63 -10.55
C PHE A 652 1.13 29.14 -11.65
N ALA A 653 1.32 30.37 -12.14
CA ALA A 653 0.60 30.87 -13.32
C ALA A 653 0.92 30.03 -14.56
N MET A 654 2.20 29.70 -14.76
CA MET A 654 2.63 28.85 -15.86
C MET A 654 2.05 27.41 -15.74
N ALA A 655 2.00 26.84 -14.53
CA ALA A 655 1.43 25.54 -14.28
C ALA A 655 -0.07 25.50 -14.60
N GLU A 656 -0.83 26.54 -14.20
CA GLU A 656 -2.24 26.66 -14.49
C GLU A 656 -2.51 26.83 -16.00
N GLU A 657 -1.69 27.62 -16.70
CA GLU A 657 -1.79 27.76 -18.15
C GLU A 657 -1.50 26.44 -18.87
N ASN A 658 -0.47 25.69 -18.42
CA ASN A 658 -0.15 24.37 -18.96
C ASN A 658 -1.30 23.38 -18.76
N SER A 659 -1.98 23.41 -17.60
CA SER A 659 -3.16 22.60 -17.31
C SER A 659 -4.31 22.92 -18.28
N LYS A 660 -4.61 24.21 -18.52
CA LYS A 660 -5.64 24.62 -19.48
C LYS A 660 -5.33 24.17 -20.90
N LYS A 661 -4.06 24.30 -21.33
CA LYS A 661 -3.60 23.81 -22.64
C LYS A 661 -3.72 22.30 -22.78
N ARG A 662 -3.37 21.57 -21.71
CA ARG A 662 -3.50 20.11 -21.68
C ARG A 662 -4.97 19.68 -21.80
N PHE A 663 -5.89 20.30 -21.05
CA PHE A 663 -7.30 20.00 -21.15
C PHE A 663 -7.87 20.27 -22.55
N ALA A 664 -7.51 21.42 -23.15
CA ALA A 664 -7.90 21.75 -24.52
C ALA A 664 -7.35 20.74 -25.55
N HIS A 665 -6.10 20.27 -25.36
CA HIS A 665 -5.53 19.21 -26.19
C HIS A 665 -6.31 17.91 -26.07
N LEU A 666 -6.65 17.48 -24.84
CA LEU A 666 -7.45 16.28 -24.60
C LEU A 666 -8.87 16.39 -25.23
N GLN A 667 -9.48 17.58 -25.20
CA GLN A 667 -10.74 17.83 -25.93
C GLN A 667 -10.56 17.68 -27.45
N GLY A 668 -9.44 18.19 -27.98
CA GLY A 668 -9.10 17.99 -29.41
C GLY A 668 -8.91 16.52 -29.78
N LEU A 669 -8.38 15.68 -28.86
CA LEU A 669 -8.31 14.23 -29.08
C LEU A 669 -9.70 13.58 -29.11
N VAL A 670 -10.66 14.03 -28.31
CA VAL A 670 -12.06 13.56 -28.43
C VAL A 670 -12.59 13.83 -29.83
N ASP A 671 -12.41 15.06 -30.35
CA ASP A 671 -12.85 15.43 -31.68
C ASP A 671 -12.13 14.62 -32.80
N LEU A 672 -10.83 14.37 -32.62
CA LEU A 672 -10.00 13.60 -33.56
C LEU A 672 -10.45 12.14 -33.67
N TYR A 673 -10.80 11.53 -32.53
CA TYR A 673 -11.15 10.10 -32.45
C TYR A 673 -12.67 9.86 -32.36
N ASP A 674 -13.51 10.85 -32.60
CA ASP A 674 -14.99 10.73 -32.52
C ASP A 674 -15.59 10.14 -33.82
N GLY A 675 -14.85 9.47 -34.68
CA GLY A 675 -15.37 8.72 -35.84
C GLY A 675 -16.39 9.41 -36.78
N THR A 676 -16.97 10.54 -36.33
CA THR A 676 -18.05 11.25 -37.01
C THR A 676 -17.58 12.35 -37.99
N LYS A 677 -16.27 12.60 -38.05
CA LYS A 677 -15.65 13.61 -38.93
C LYS A 677 -14.61 12.97 -39.85
N SER A 678 -15.02 11.95 -40.62
CA SER A 678 -14.32 11.57 -41.81
C SER A 678 -15.09 12.10 -43.01
N GLU A 679 -14.82 13.37 -43.34
CA GLU A 679 -14.88 13.88 -44.72
C GLU A 679 -14.13 15.20 -44.78
#